data_2bde9336eddfd5981de22c1303669b51
#
_entry.id   2bde9336eddfd5981de22c1303669b51
#
_cell.length_a   1.000
_cell.length_b   1.000
_cell.length_c   1.000
_cell.angle_alpha   90.00
_cell.angle_beta   90.00
_cell.angle_gamma   90.00
#
_symmetry.space_group_name_H-M   'P 1'
#
loop_
_entity.id
_entity.type
_entity.pdbx_description
1 polymer ?
#
loop_
_entity_poly.entity_id
_entity_poly.type
_entity_poly.pdbx_seq_one_letter_code
_entity_poly.pdbx_strand_id
1 'polypeptide(L)'
;MDKKYEPLFTPWKIGNVEIKNRIVLCPMGGTSLFGWMEPNHFDKEAAKFFLERAKNNVGLIIPGIAPIRDTLGGRWLYQNKKMFRQLKPFMDEIHETGAKLFVQITAGMGRSWAITDHIVPLHTNPVLRTLAKPIIDTDYQLMSPSELPSRWSDKVTTRAMTKAEIHEIVEAFAKTAKLCKEAGVDGIEVHAVHEGYLLDQFTLNYTNHRTDEYGGSFENRYRFAVEIVQAIKRECGQDFPVSLRYSVQSKVKDFRVGALPGEEYTEIGRDLAESEKAAKYLQDAGYDMLNADNGTYDSWYWAHPPMYMPKNCNLEDVAHIKKFVDIPVVCAGRMEPDVGAEAVAAGMIDGVGVARQFLSDPHWITKLLEDRLEDIRPCICCHAGCFNFAHYKGHANDQDFFDTRGLARCAVNPETMQSKKYRIKPAAKKKNIAVIGGGIGGMEAAMVLAKRGHTVTIYEKSDRLGGVYIAASAFSFKEKDRALLAWYRREITKYPITVKLNTEVTDIAALQADEVIVATGSTPKGLPVKGAEHAVEAIEFLLKEKEVGETVAIIGGGLTACEIAYELYLQGKTPVMIVRKDDVITTRGVCLANSSYLRDFFNANRVKILYETKPVEIHADGVTVCDKDGNTYKVESDSVILSTGYNSAPLAKKSKHIHPVGNANVVGNLRSVIWQAWDVAMKL
;
A
#
# COMPACT_ATOMS: atom_id res chain seq x y z
N MET A 1 -10.87 27.71 3.28
CA MET A 1 -9.77 27.07 2.53
C MET A 1 -8.64 28.06 2.35
N ASP A 2 -7.41 27.66 2.64
CA ASP A 2 -6.21 28.44 2.35
C ASP A 2 -6.08 28.64 0.82
N LYS A 3 -5.77 29.89 0.38
CA LYS A 3 -5.64 30.26 -1.04
C LYS A 3 -4.64 29.41 -1.81
N LYS A 4 -3.60 28.91 -1.17
CA LYS A 4 -2.60 28.05 -1.82
C LYS A 4 -3.18 26.79 -2.43
N TYR A 5 -4.35 26.31 -1.96
CA TYR A 5 -5.03 25.13 -2.51
C TYR A 5 -6.03 25.44 -3.63
N GLU A 6 -6.32 26.71 -3.94
CA GLU A 6 -7.26 27.08 -5.01
C GLU A 6 -6.97 26.40 -6.36
N PRO A 7 -5.70 26.22 -6.80
CA PRO A 7 -5.42 25.53 -8.06
C PRO A 7 -5.99 24.11 -8.14
N LEU A 8 -6.06 23.38 -7.00
CA LEU A 8 -6.62 22.03 -6.95
C LEU A 8 -8.12 21.99 -7.21
N PHE A 9 -8.82 23.11 -7.02
CA PHE A 9 -10.28 23.21 -7.15
C PHE A 9 -10.74 23.92 -8.44
N THR A 10 -9.84 24.06 -9.40
CA THR A 10 -10.19 24.57 -10.75
C THR A 10 -10.69 23.41 -11.62
N PRO A 11 -11.74 23.65 -12.44
CA PRO A 11 -12.22 22.62 -13.38
C PRO A 11 -11.21 22.40 -14.51
N TRP A 12 -11.28 21.23 -15.14
CA TRP A 12 -10.47 20.83 -16.28
C TRP A 12 -11.20 19.81 -17.15
N LYS A 13 -10.63 19.42 -18.29
CA LYS A 13 -11.27 18.49 -19.22
C LYS A 13 -10.35 17.31 -19.56
N ILE A 14 -10.97 16.14 -19.75
CA ILE A 14 -10.37 14.94 -20.33
C ILE A 14 -11.26 14.56 -21.53
N GLY A 15 -10.72 14.70 -22.75
CA GLY A 15 -11.57 14.64 -23.94
C GLY A 15 -12.71 15.68 -23.84
N ASN A 16 -13.94 15.21 -23.98
CA ASN A 16 -15.16 16.05 -23.86
C ASN A 16 -15.75 16.11 -22.44
N VAL A 17 -15.17 15.39 -21.46
CA VAL A 17 -15.69 15.31 -20.09
C VAL A 17 -15.05 16.36 -19.20
N GLU A 18 -15.88 17.21 -18.59
CA GLU A 18 -15.45 18.20 -17.59
C GLU A 18 -15.39 17.59 -16.20
N ILE A 19 -14.27 17.84 -15.51
CA ILE A 19 -13.98 17.40 -14.15
C ILE A 19 -13.96 18.61 -13.24
N LYS A 20 -14.73 18.59 -12.13
CA LYS A 20 -14.95 19.77 -11.27
C LYS A 20 -13.73 20.27 -10.50
N ASN A 21 -12.70 19.43 -10.30
CA ASN A 21 -11.44 19.78 -9.63
C ASN A 21 -10.31 18.86 -10.04
N ARG A 22 -9.08 19.19 -9.65
CA ARG A 22 -7.83 18.53 -10.06
C ARG A 22 -7.45 17.32 -9.19
N ILE A 23 -8.30 16.89 -8.27
CA ILE A 23 -8.01 15.79 -7.37
C ILE A 23 -8.62 14.49 -7.91
N VAL A 24 -7.74 13.53 -8.20
CA VAL A 24 -8.09 12.22 -8.78
C VAL A 24 -7.92 11.14 -7.71
N LEU A 25 -8.99 10.39 -7.42
CA LEU A 25 -8.88 9.13 -6.68
C LEU A 25 -8.31 8.08 -7.64
N CYS A 26 -7.00 7.85 -7.52
CA CYS A 26 -6.28 6.90 -8.37
C CYS A 26 -6.61 5.44 -8.03
N PRO A 27 -6.55 4.55 -9.03
CA PRO A 27 -6.83 3.14 -8.86
C PRO A 27 -5.80 2.45 -7.96
N MET A 28 -6.27 1.47 -7.20
CA MET A 28 -5.44 0.56 -6.41
C MET A 28 -5.96 -0.86 -6.53
N GLY A 29 -5.08 -1.84 -6.48
CA GLY A 29 -5.49 -3.24 -6.35
C GLY A 29 -6.41 -3.44 -5.14
N GLY A 30 -7.52 -4.15 -5.33
CA GLY A 30 -8.54 -4.37 -4.31
C GLY A 30 -9.52 -3.21 -4.11
N THR A 31 -9.56 -2.20 -4.98
CA THR A 31 -10.59 -1.15 -4.95
C THR A 31 -11.51 -1.21 -6.19
N SER A 32 -11.69 -2.41 -6.75
CA SER A 32 -12.52 -2.64 -7.93
C SER A 32 -14.02 -2.58 -7.60
N LEU A 33 -14.80 -2.01 -8.51
CA LEU A 33 -16.27 -2.12 -8.50
C LEU A 33 -16.78 -3.48 -8.96
N PHE A 34 -15.91 -4.27 -9.62
CA PHE A 34 -16.29 -5.52 -10.30
C PHE A 34 -15.74 -6.78 -9.63
N GLY A 35 -15.40 -6.69 -8.36
CA GLY A 35 -14.76 -7.76 -7.61
C GLY A 35 -13.24 -7.74 -7.71
N TRP A 36 -12.59 -8.57 -6.93
CA TRP A 36 -11.13 -8.72 -6.91
C TRP A 36 -10.74 -10.16 -6.58
N MET A 37 -10.05 -10.81 -7.50
CA MET A 37 -9.60 -12.23 -7.38
C MET A 37 -10.74 -13.24 -7.19
N GLU A 38 -11.95 -12.87 -7.63
CA GLU A 38 -13.19 -13.66 -7.59
C GLU A 38 -13.98 -13.42 -8.89
N PRO A 39 -15.02 -14.20 -9.19
CA PRO A 39 -15.84 -13.97 -10.37
C PRO A 39 -16.44 -12.57 -10.41
N ASN A 40 -16.40 -11.91 -11.56
CA ASN A 40 -16.86 -10.54 -11.75
C ASN A 40 -18.32 -10.36 -11.28
N HIS A 41 -18.53 -9.35 -10.43
CA HIS A 41 -19.85 -8.95 -9.92
C HIS A 41 -19.81 -7.45 -9.57
N PHE A 42 -20.96 -6.83 -9.43
CA PHE A 42 -21.02 -5.46 -8.91
C PHE A 42 -20.83 -5.49 -7.38
N ASP A 43 -19.72 -4.96 -6.90
CA ASP A 43 -19.41 -4.94 -5.48
C ASP A 43 -20.03 -3.75 -4.77
N LYS A 44 -21.03 -4.04 -3.91
CA LYS A 44 -21.78 -3.03 -3.18
C LYS A 44 -20.98 -2.33 -2.08
N GLU A 45 -19.95 -2.99 -1.53
CA GLU A 45 -19.10 -2.38 -0.50
C GLU A 45 -18.12 -1.38 -1.14
N ALA A 46 -17.54 -1.73 -2.29
CA ALA A 46 -16.75 -0.81 -3.10
C ALA A 46 -17.61 0.37 -3.60
N ALA A 47 -18.84 0.12 -4.05
CA ALA A 47 -19.75 1.18 -4.49
C ALA A 47 -20.02 2.20 -3.36
N LYS A 48 -20.28 1.75 -2.14
CA LYS A 48 -20.43 2.64 -0.97
C LYS A 48 -19.17 3.45 -0.70
N PHE A 49 -18.02 2.80 -0.77
CA PHE A 49 -16.73 3.46 -0.58
C PHE A 49 -16.53 4.61 -1.57
N PHE A 50 -16.78 4.39 -2.85
CA PHE A 50 -16.61 5.43 -3.88
C PHE A 50 -17.66 6.54 -3.77
N LEU A 51 -18.93 6.19 -3.52
CA LEU A 51 -20.00 7.18 -3.35
C LEU A 51 -19.74 8.11 -2.16
N GLU A 52 -19.22 7.60 -1.06
CA GLU A 52 -18.84 8.43 0.09
C GLU A 52 -17.77 9.46 -0.29
N ARG A 53 -16.75 9.08 -1.09
CA ARG A 53 -15.71 10.00 -1.56
C ARG A 53 -16.25 11.00 -2.59
N ALA A 54 -17.15 10.57 -3.47
CA ALA A 54 -17.85 11.45 -4.39
C ALA A 54 -18.62 12.56 -3.67
N LYS A 55 -19.36 12.20 -2.61
CA LYS A 55 -20.07 13.15 -1.73
C LYS A 55 -19.12 14.08 -0.94
N ASN A 56 -17.84 13.70 -0.82
CA ASN A 56 -16.79 14.46 -0.15
C ASN A 56 -15.80 15.10 -1.14
N ASN A 57 -16.33 15.63 -2.22
CA ASN A 57 -15.69 16.56 -3.14
C ASN A 57 -14.59 16.00 -4.05
N VAL A 58 -14.43 14.69 -4.22
CA VAL A 58 -13.51 14.18 -5.25
C VAL A 58 -13.98 14.57 -6.66
N GLY A 59 -13.04 14.95 -7.54
CA GLY A 59 -13.36 15.34 -8.93
C GLY A 59 -13.51 14.15 -9.86
N LEU A 60 -12.48 13.30 -9.91
CA LEU A 60 -12.46 12.08 -10.72
C LEU A 60 -12.18 10.87 -9.85
N ILE A 61 -12.95 9.81 -10.06
CA ILE A 61 -12.77 8.50 -9.41
C ILE A 61 -12.36 7.48 -10.46
N ILE A 62 -11.26 6.76 -10.20
CA ILE A 62 -10.83 5.64 -11.03
C ILE A 62 -10.76 4.39 -10.14
N PRO A 63 -11.83 3.58 -10.05
CA PRO A 63 -11.78 2.31 -9.36
C PRO A 63 -10.74 1.37 -10.00
N GLY A 64 -9.81 0.87 -9.21
CA GLY A 64 -8.80 -0.08 -9.69
C GLY A 64 -9.26 -1.50 -9.44
N ILE A 65 -8.76 -2.39 -10.02
CA ILE A 65 -8.41 -2.89 -11.34
C ILE A 65 -9.46 -3.93 -11.70
N ALA A 66 -10.16 -3.79 -12.80
CA ALA A 66 -11.09 -4.82 -13.28
C ALA A 66 -10.36 -5.73 -14.27
N PRO A 67 -10.20 -7.04 -14.02
CA PRO A 67 -9.67 -7.95 -15.04
C PRO A 67 -10.61 -8.03 -16.23
N ILE A 68 -10.09 -7.93 -17.45
CA ILE A 68 -10.90 -8.08 -18.66
C ILE A 68 -11.52 -9.49 -18.77
N ARG A 69 -10.87 -10.48 -18.13
CA ARG A 69 -11.36 -11.85 -17.99
C ARG A 69 -11.20 -12.29 -16.54
N ASP A 70 -12.24 -12.92 -15.98
CA ASP A 70 -12.24 -13.43 -14.62
C ASP A 70 -11.00 -14.27 -14.31
N THR A 71 -10.41 -14.02 -13.15
CA THR A 71 -9.32 -14.84 -12.61
C THR A 71 -9.78 -16.24 -12.28
N LEU A 72 -11.03 -16.37 -11.82
CA LEU A 72 -11.68 -17.65 -11.55
C LEU A 72 -12.87 -17.80 -12.51
N GLY A 73 -12.98 -18.97 -13.16
CA GLY A 73 -14.06 -19.29 -14.10
C GLY A 73 -13.89 -18.72 -15.51
N GLY A 74 -12.89 -17.87 -15.77
CA GLY A 74 -12.47 -17.45 -17.12
C GLY A 74 -13.52 -16.73 -17.98
N ARG A 75 -14.53 -16.10 -17.35
CA ARG A 75 -15.56 -15.34 -18.05
C ARG A 75 -15.03 -13.97 -18.47
N TRP A 76 -15.31 -13.54 -19.68
CA TRP A 76 -15.03 -12.17 -20.13
C TRP A 76 -15.93 -11.15 -19.43
N LEU A 77 -15.40 -9.99 -19.07
CA LEU A 77 -16.10 -8.95 -18.31
C LEU A 77 -17.39 -8.50 -19.00
N TYR A 78 -17.38 -8.30 -20.33
CA TYR A 78 -18.55 -7.90 -21.12
C TYR A 78 -19.67 -8.94 -21.12
N GLN A 79 -19.43 -10.19 -20.75
CA GLN A 79 -20.46 -11.23 -20.69
C GLN A 79 -21.36 -11.10 -19.47
N ASN A 80 -20.95 -10.36 -18.43
CA ASN A 80 -21.73 -10.16 -17.21
C ASN A 80 -22.68 -8.95 -17.32
N LYS A 81 -23.67 -9.01 -18.22
CA LYS A 81 -24.63 -7.92 -18.43
C LYS A 81 -25.40 -7.49 -17.16
N LYS A 82 -25.60 -8.40 -16.21
CA LYS A 82 -26.26 -8.07 -14.92
C LYS A 82 -25.46 -7.05 -14.14
N MET A 83 -24.15 -7.17 -14.12
CA MET A 83 -23.24 -6.26 -13.44
C MET A 83 -23.36 -4.82 -13.98
N PHE A 84 -23.38 -4.65 -15.31
CA PHE A 84 -23.54 -3.33 -15.95
C PHE A 84 -24.93 -2.71 -15.68
N ARG A 85 -26.00 -3.54 -15.60
CA ARG A 85 -27.31 -3.04 -15.17
C ARG A 85 -27.31 -2.53 -13.72
N GLN A 86 -26.49 -3.11 -12.83
CA GLN A 86 -26.33 -2.66 -11.46
C GLN A 86 -25.42 -1.43 -11.36
N LEU A 87 -24.50 -1.26 -12.29
CA LEU A 87 -23.59 -0.11 -12.38
C LEU A 87 -24.36 1.17 -12.72
N LYS A 88 -25.37 1.10 -13.60
CA LYS A 88 -26.10 2.28 -14.09
C LYS A 88 -26.69 3.16 -12.98
N PRO A 89 -27.54 2.68 -12.04
CA PRO A 89 -28.07 3.51 -10.97
C PRO A 89 -26.98 4.04 -10.04
N PHE A 90 -25.89 3.32 -9.87
CA PHE A 90 -24.74 3.82 -9.12
C PHE A 90 -24.04 5.00 -9.82
N MET A 91 -23.94 4.98 -11.16
CA MET A 91 -23.43 6.11 -11.92
C MET A 91 -24.32 7.33 -11.80
N ASP A 92 -25.64 7.15 -11.78
CA ASP A 92 -26.59 8.25 -11.55
C ASP A 92 -26.32 8.91 -10.18
N GLU A 93 -26.14 8.12 -9.10
CA GLU A 93 -25.76 8.63 -7.77
C GLU A 93 -24.38 9.34 -7.74
N ILE A 94 -23.41 8.85 -8.49
CA ILE A 94 -22.09 9.52 -8.63
C ILE A 94 -22.25 10.89 -9.30
N HIS A 95 -23.00 10.95 -10.40
CA HIS A 95 -23.23 12.18 -11.17
C HIS A 95 -23.98 13.24 -10.36
N GLU A 96 -24.90 12.87 -9.50
CA GLU A 96 -25.58 13.80 -8.58
C GLU A 96 -24.61 14.57 -7.67
N THR A 97 -23.42 13.99 -7.39
CA THR A 97 -22.37 14.67 -6.60
C THR A 97 -21.49 15.62 -7.43
N GLY A 98 -21.65 15.61 -8.77
CA GLY A 98 -20.78 16.30 -9.72
C GLY A 98 -19.42 15.62 -9.92
N ALA A 99 -19.17 14.47 -9.32
CA ALA A 99 -17.97 13.67 -9.59
C ALA A 99 -18.10 12.92 -10.93
N LYS A 100 -16.94 12.56 -11.51
CA LYS A 100 -16.82 11.71 -12.69
C LYS A 100 -16.16 10.40 -12.33
N LEU A 101 -16.45 9.33 -13.11
CA LEU A 101 -15.88 8.01 -12.88
C LEU A 101 -15.42 7.36 -14.18
N PHE A 102 -14.13 6.94 -14.18
CA PHE A 102 -13.55 6.10 -15.23
C PHE A 102 -13.34 4.69 -14.68
N VAL A 103 -13.67 3.68 -15.45
CA VAL A 103 -13.40 2.28 -15.05
C VAL A 103 -12.04 1.85 -15.54
N GLN A 104 -11.15 1.43 -14.62
CA GLN A 104 -9.87 0.86 -15.01
C GLN A 104 -9.99 -0.63 -15.31
N ILE A 105 -9.51 -1.03 -16.50
CA ILE A 105 -9.57 -2.42 -17.00
C ILE A 105 -8.15 -2.89 -17.32
N THR A 106 -7.77 -4.10 -16.86
CA THR A 106 -6.46 -4.71 -17.15
C THR A 106 -6.56 -5.85 -18.15
N ALA A 107 -5.58 -5.90 -19.08
CA ALA A 107 -5.39 -7.02 -20.01
C ALA A 107 -4.89 -8.29 -19.30
N GLY A 108 -4.30 -8.16 -18.13
CA GLY A 108 -3.71 -9.24 -17.34
C GLY A 108 -2.40 -8.84 -16.67
N MET A 109 -1.84 -9.75 -15.91
CA MET A 109 -0.64 -9.49 -15.09
C MET A 109 0.64 -10.10 -15.69
N GLY A 110 0.52 -11.05 -16.63
CA GLY A 110 1.68 -11.69 -17.22
C GLY A 110 2.61 -12.33 -16.19
N ARG A 111 3.93 -12.12 -16.31
CA ARG A 111 4.94 -12.60 -15.34
C ARG A 111 4.75 -12.07 -13.92
N SER A 112 3.99 -10.98 -13.77
CA SER A 112 3.69 -10.37 -12.47
C SER A 112 2.51 -11.02 -11.74
N TRP A 113 1.85 -12.02 -12.34
CA TRP A 113 0.81 -12.80 -11.68
C TRP A 113 1.33 -13.41 -10.38
N ALA A 114 0.56 -13.22 -9.30
CA ALA A 114 0.94 -13.67 -7.97
C ALA A 114 0.94 -15.20 -7.87
N ILE A 115 2.11 -15.80 -7.63
CA ILE A 115 2.32 -17.22 -7.46
C ILE A 115 2.81 -17.49 -6.05
N THR A 116 2.04 -18.25 -5.28
CA THR A 116 2.42 -18.76 -3.97
C THR A 116 2.97 -20.19 -4.11
N ASP A 117 3.77 -20.64 -3.14
CA ASP A 117 4.26 -22.03 -3.13
C ASP A 117 3.14 -23.07 -3.21
N HIS A 118 1.97 -22.76 -2.64
CA HIS A 118 0.80 -23.65 -2.66
C HIS A 118 0.19 -23.82 -4.05
N ILE A 119 0.31 -22.85 -4.94
CA ILE A 119 -0.23 -22.91 -6.30
C ILE A 119 0.81 -23.26 -7.36
N VAL A 120 2.09 -23.33 -7.01
CA VAL A 120 3.16 -23.81 -7.93
C VAL A 120 2.80 -25.15 -8.58
N PRO A 121 2.27 -26.17 -7.86
CA PRO A 121 1.87 -27.44 -8.48
C PRO A 121 0.80 -27.30 -9.58
N LEU A 122 -0.11 -26.32 -9.49
CA LEU A 122 -1.12 -26.06 -10.54
C LEU A 122 -0.47 -25.52 -11.83
N HIS A 123 0.70 -24.90 -11.72
CA HIS A 123 1.44 -24.37 -12.86
C HIS A 123 2.42 -25.37 -13.46
N THR A 124 2.99 -26.27 -12.63
CA THR A 124 4.08 -27.16 -13.05
C THR A 124 3.63 -28.59 -13.35
N ASN A 125 2.49 -29.04 -12.80
CA ASN A 125 1.96 -30.37 -13.04
C ASN A 125 0.84 -30.34 -14.11
N PRO A 126 1.03 -30.96 -15.28
CA PRO A 126 0.04 -30.93 -16.38
C PRO A 126 -1.33 -31.54 -16.01
N VAL A 127 -1.35 -32.57 -15.16
CA VAL A 127 -2.58 -33.22 -14.73
C VAL A 127 -3.39 -32.27 -13.83
N LEU A 128 -2.75 -31.71 -12.80
CA LEU A 128 -3.40 -30.76 -11.90
C LEU A 128 -3.87 -29.49 -12.65
N ARG A 129 -3.06 -29.00 -13.58
CA ARG A 129 -3.42 -27.85 -14.45
C ARG A 129 -4.68 -28.15 -15.26
N THR A 130 -4.76 -29.31 -15.89
CA THR A 130 -5.93 -29.72 -16.69
C THR A 130 -7.18 -29.86 -15.82
N LEU A 131 -7.08 -30.46 -14.64
CA LEU A 131 -8.19 -30.62 -13.71
C LEU A 131 -8.66 -29.27 -13.13
N ALA A 132 -7.74 -28.35 -12.88
CA ALA A 132 -8.06 -27.02 -12.32
C ALA A 132 -8.65 -26.06 -13.37
N LYS A 133 -8.41 -26.26 -14.66
CA LYS A 133 -8.76 -25.34 -15.76
C LYS A 133 -10.20 -24.81 -15.75
N PRO A 134 -11.24 -25.58 -15.37
CA PRO A 134 -12.61 -25.03 -15.26
C PRO A 134 -12.78 -23.97 -14.17
N ILE A 135 -11.90 -23.96 -13.14
CA ILE A 135 -11.94 -23.03 -12.00
C ILE A 135 -10.90 -21.94 -12.20
N ILE A 136 -9.67 -22.32 -12.55
CA ILE A 136 -8.54 -21.41 -12.72
C ILE A 136 -7.76 -21.81 -13.97
N ASP A 137 -7.76 -20.94 -14.97
CA ASP A 137 -7.01 -21.13 -16.22
C ASP A 137 -5.59 -20.57 -16.05
N THR A 138 -4.69 -21.39 -15.52
CA THR A 138 -3.29 -20.99 -15.27
C THR A 138 -2.53 -20.70 -16.55
N ASP A 139 -2.91 -21.32 -17.70
CA ASP A 139 -2.30 -21.02 -19.00
C ASP A 139 -2.62 -19.60 -19.46
N TYR A 140 -3.87 -19.14 -19.23
CA TYR A 140 -4.26 -17.76 -19.52
C TYR A 140 -3.56 -16.76 -18.61
N GLN A 141 -3.48 -17.09 -17.31
CA GLN A 141 -2.90 -16.17 -16.30
C GLN A 141 -1.39 -15.94 -16.49
N LEU A 142 -0.69 -16.94 -17.06
CA LEU A 142 0.75 -16.87 -17.34
C LEU A 142 1.08 -16.40 -18.74
N MET A 143 0.12 -15.84 -19.49
CA MET A 143 0.41 -15.22 -20.78
C MET A 143 1.30 -14.00 -20.61
N SER A 144 2.36 -13.91 -21.43
CA SER A 144 3.26 -12.77 -21.47
C SER A 144 3.75 -12.57 -22.92
N PRO A 145 4.47 -11.50 -23.26
CA PRO A 145 4.98 -11.35 -24.63
C PRO A 145 5.93 -12.49 -25.03
N SER A 146 6.70 -13.00 -24.07
CA SER A 146 7.72 -14.03 -24.29
C SER A 146 7.72 -15.03 -23.15
N GLU A 147 8.44 -16.12 -23.30
CA GLU A 147 8.71 -17.06 -22.22
C GLU A 147 9.68 -16.40 -21.23
N LEU A 148 9.24 -16.18 -19.99
CA LEU A 148 9.95 -15.45 -18.95
C LEU A 148 9.78 -16.14 -17.60
N PRO A 149 10.77 -16.08 -16.70
CA PRO A 149 10.58 -16.48 -15.31
C PRO A 149 9.48 -15.62 -14.65
N SER A 150 8.63 -16.26 -13.84
CA SER A 150 7.68 -15.53 -13.00
C SER A 150 8.42 -14.54 -12.08
N ARG A 151 7.79 -13.39 -11.78
CA ARG A 151 8.33 -12.44 -10.81
C ARG A 151 8.48 -13.07 -9.41
N TRP A 152 7.64 -14.04 -9.07
CA TRP A 152 7.48 -14.56 -7.72
C TRP A 152 8.10 -15.93 -7.47
N SER A 153 8.38 -16.71 -8.52
CA SER A 153 8.89 -18.07 -8.39
C SER A 153 9.71 -18.49 -9.60
N ASP A 154 10.93 -18.92 -9.38
CA ASP A 154 11.80 -19.48 -10.44
C ASP A 154 11.35 -20.86 -10.92
N LYS A 155 10.42 -21.49 -10.20
CA LYS A 155 9.82 -22.79 -10.56
C LYS A 155 8.77 -22.67 -11.65
N VAL A 156 8.34 -21.45 -11.99
CA VAL A 156 7.25 -21.18 -12.92
C VAL A 156 7.71 -20.22 -14.01
N THR A 157 7.50 -20.62 -15.24
CA THR A 157 7.79 -19.82 -16.44
C THR A 157 6.48 -19.42 -17.11
N THR A 158 6.39 -18.20 -17.61
CA THR A 158 5.28 -17.71 -18.42
C THR A 158 5.37 -18.30 -19.82
N ARG A 159 4.32 -18.20 -20.61
CA ARG A 159 4.28 -18.55 -22.01
C ARG A 159 4.02 -17.35 -22.91
N ALA A 160 4.57 -17.39 -24.12
CA ALA A 160 4.27 -16.38 -25.12
C ALA A 160 2.79 -16.44 -25.57
N MET A 161 2.17 -15.25 -25.65
CA MET A 161 0.82 -15.12 -26.21
C MET A 161 0.81 -15.39 -27.71
N THR A 162 -0.27 -16.00 -28.19
CA THR A 162 -0.59 -16.05 -29.61
C THR A 162 -1.19 -14.72 -30.07
N LYS A 163 -1.11 -14.40 -31.37
CA LYS A 163 -1.77 -13.24 -31.95
C LYS A 163 -3.29 -13.29 -31.79
N ALA A 164 -3.89 -14.46 -31.85
CA ALA A 164 -5.33 -14.65 -31.66
C ALA A 164 -5.74 -14.22 -30.24
N GLU A 165 -4.97 -14.58 -29.19
CA GLU A 165 -5.23 -14.17 -27.81
C GLU A 165 -5.09 -12.65 -27.62
N ILE A 166 -4.14 -12.00 -28.31
CA ILE A 166 -4.01 -10.54 -28.31
C ILE A 166 -5.28 -9.91 -28.89
N HIS A 167 -5.73 -10.36 -30.08
CA HIS A 167 -6.95 -9.85 -30.71
C HIS A 167 -8.20 -10.08 -29.86
N GLU A 168 -8.34 -11.25 -29.21
CA GLU A 168 -9.46 -11.51 -28.30
C GLU A 168 -9.52 -10.50 -27.16
N ILE A 169 -8.37 -10.14 -26.57
CA ILE A 169 -8.29 -9.14 -25.51
C ILE A 169 -8.67 -7.76 -26.05
N VAL A 170 -8.15 -7.35 -27.21
CA VAL A 170 -8.48 -6.06 -27.85
C VAL A 170 -10.01 -5.92 -28.06
N GLU A 171 -10.62 -6.95 -28.63
CA GLU A 171 -12.08 -6.96 -28.85
C GLU A 171 -12.89 -7.01 -27.52
N ALA A 172 -12.36 -7.69 -26.50
CA ALA A 172 -12.99 -7.70 -25.18
C ALA A 172 -12.98 -6.32 -24.53
N PHE A 173 -11.90 -5.53 -24.68
CA PHE A 173 -11.84 -4.15 -24.22
C PHE A 173 -12.90 -3.29 -24.90
N ALA A 174 -13.02 -3.36 -26.23
CA ALA A 174 -14.01 -2.61 -26.99
C ALA A 174 -15.44 -2.92 -26.54
N LYS A 175 -15.79 -4.20 -26.43
CA LYS A 175 -17.12 -4.65 -25.98
C LYS A 175 -17.41 -4.23 -24.53
N THR A 176 -16.42 -4.30 -23.65
CA THR A 176 -16.56 -3.90 -22.26
C THR A 176 -16.74 -2.38 -22.13
N ALA A 177 -15.93 -1.60 -22.85
CA ALA A 177 -16.03 -0.14 -22.86
C ALA A 177 -17.41 0.33 -23.34
N LYS A 178 -17.98 -0.30 -24.37
CA LYS A 178 -19.34 -0.03 -24.83
C LYS A 178 -20.38 -0.22 -23.74
N LEU A 179 -20.33 -1.33 -23.00
CA LEU A 179 -21.25 -1.59 -21.88
C LEU A 179 -21.03 -0.62 -20.71
N CYS A 180 -19.79 -0.21 -20.44
CA CYS A 180 -19.51 0.85 -19.48
C CYS A 180 -20.14 2.18 -19.89
N LYS A 181 -19.96 2.60 -21.17
CA LYS A 181 -20.58 3.81 -21.70
C LYS A 181 -22.12 3.76 -21.62
N GLU A 182 -22.73 2.65 -21.99
CA GLU A 182 -24.18 2.44 -21.88
C GLU A 182 -24.70 2.48 -20.43
N ALA A 183 -23.85 2.11 -19.47
CA ALA A 183 -24.14 2.23 -18.04
C ALA A 183 -23.87 3.63 -17.46
N GLY A 184 -23.45 4.61 -18.27
CA GLY A 184 -23.22 5.99 -17.85
C GLY A 184 -21.80 6.25 -17.31
N VAL A 185 -20.84 5.33 -17.49
CA VAL A 185 -19.42 5.56 -17.12
C VAL A 185 -18.83 6.64 -18.03
N ASP A 186 -18.12 7.59 -17.43
CA ASP A 186 -17.61 8.79 -18.11
C ASP A 186 -16.37 8.53 -18.99
N GLY A 187 -15.63 7.43 -18.76
CA GLY A 187 -14.46 7.04 -19.54
C GLY A 187 -13.88 5.71 -19.10
N ILE A 188 -12.89 5.22 -19.85
CA ILE A 188 -12.13 4.01 -19.52
C ILE A 188 -10.68 4.40 -19.19
N GLU A 189 -10.09 3.77 -18.18
CA GLU A 189 -8.65 3.76 -18.03
C GLU A 189 -8.09 2.40 -18.42
N VAL A 190 -7.18 2.37 -19.38
CA VAL A 190 -6.46 1.16 -19.77
C VAL A 190 -5.32 0.92 -18.78
N HIS A 191 -5.35 -0.21 -18.10
CA HIS A 191 -4.30 -0.67 -17.22
C HIS A 191 -3.48 -1.77 -17.90
N ALA A 192 -2.20 -1.69 -18.27
CA ALA A 192 -1.43 -0.47 -18.23
C ALA A 192 -0.13 -0.67 -19.00
N VAL A 193 0.36 0.37 -19.50
CA VAL A 193 1.79 0.52 -19.81
C VAL A 193 2.47 1.02 -18.52
N HIS A 194 2.41 0.19 -17.48
CA HIS A 194 2.72 0.58 -16.12
C HIS A 194 3.03 -0.66 -15.26
N GLU A 195 3.94 -0.52 -14.31
CA GLU A 195 4.22 -1.45 -13.21
C GLU A 195 4.62 -2.87 -13.65
N GLY A 196 5.00 -3.07 -14.91
CA GLY A 196 5.35 -4.40 -15.42
C GLY A 196 4.14 -5.36 -15.53
N TYR A 197 2.93 -4.84 -15.70
CA TYR A 197 1.75 -5.62 -16.09
C TYR A 197 1.83 -6.05 -17.56
N LEU A 198 0.86 -6.82 -18.03
CA LEU A 198 0.96 -7.48 -19.34
C LEU A 198 1.27 -6.51 -20.48
N LEU A 199 0.57 -5.38 -20.61
CA LEU A 199 0.84 -4.39 -21.67
C LEU A 199 2.23 -3.76 -21.53
N ASP A 200 2.66 -3.46 -20.30
CA ASP A 200 4.00 -2.93 -20.05
C ASP A 200 5.08 -3.93 -20.43
N GLN A 201 4.88 -5.22 -20.13
CA GLN A 201 5.80 -6.28 -20.55
C GLN A 201 5.98 -6.33 -22.07
N PHE A 202 4.94 -5.99 -22.86
CA PHE A 202 5.06 -5.86 -24.31
C PHE A 202 5.94 -4.69 -24.74
N THR A 203 5.93 -3.58 -24.00
CA THR A 203 6.70 -2.37 -24.36
C THR A 203 8.18 -2.46 -23.98
N LEU A 204 8.55 -3.27 -22.99
CA LEU A 204 9.89 -3.33 -22.42
C LEU A 204 10.78 -4.36 -23.12
N ASN A 205 11.96 -3.94 -23.61
CA ASN A 205 12.89 -4.82 -24.32
C ASN A 205 13.33 -6.04 -23.51
N TYR A 206 13.55 -5.89 -22.20
CA TYR A 206 14.02 -6.99 -21.35
C TYR A 206 12.95 -8.04 -21.06
N THR A 207 11.69 -7.80 -21.44
CA THR A 207 10.58 -8.74 -21.28
C THR A 207 9.94 -9.16 -22.62
N ASN A 208 10.15 -8.39 -23.69
CA ASN A 208 9.57 -8.69 -25.01
C ASN A 208 10.65 -9.11 -26.02
N HIS A 209 10.79 -10.40 -26.23
CA HIS A 209 11.72 -11.01 -27.18
C HIS A 209 11.03 -11.52 -28.47
N ARG A 210 9.82 -11.01 -28.75
CA ARG A 210 9.06 -11.41 -29.94
C ARG A 210 9.72 -10.90 -31.24
N THR A 211 9.56 -11.67 -32.29
CA THR A 211 10.07 -11.35 -33.63
C THR A 211 8.95 -11.07 -34.65
N ASP A 212 7.70 -11.07 -34.19
CA ASP A 212 6.53 -10.70 -34.97
C ASP A 212 6.16 -9.21 -34.81
N GLU A 213 5.00 -8.81 -35.37
CA GLU A 213 4.51 -7.42 -35.30
C GLU A 213 4.21 -6.86 -33.91
N TYR A 214 4.38 -7.64 -32.84
CA TYR A 214 4.24 -7.23 -31.45
C TYR A 214 5.58 -7.15 -30.70
N GLY A 215 6.72 -7.26 -31.42
CA GLY A 215 8.04 -7.19 -30.82
C GLY A 215 9.09 -6.57 -31.73
N GLY A 216 10.31 -6.40 -31.22
CA GLY A 216 11.42 -5.78 -31.95
C GLY A 216 11.35 -4.25 -31.96
N SER A 217 10.79 -3.62 -32.98
CA SER A 217 10.76 -2.17 -33.10
C SER A 217 9.91 -1.50 -32.01
N PHE A 218 10.14 -0.21 -31.78
CA PHE A 218 9.36 0.59 -30.84
C PHE A 218 7.86 0.50 -31.13
N GLU A 219 7.45 0.73 -32.38
CA GLU A 219 6.05 0.74 -32.81
C GLU A 219 5.38 -0.64 -32.58
N ASN A 220 6.11 -1.71 -32.83
CA ASN A 220 5.63 -3.07 -32.59
C ASN A 220 5.45 -3.37 -31.11
N ARG A 221 6.36 -2.94 -30.26
CA ARG A 221 6.25 -3.13 -28.80
C ARG A 221 5.06 -2.39 -28.21
N TYR A 222 4.69 -1.23 -28.72
CA TYR A 222 3.54 -0.44 -28.27
C TYR A 222 2.23 -0.79 -28.98
N ARG A 223 2.26 -1.61 -30.03
CA ARG A 223 1.11 -1.96 -30.88
C ARG A 223 -0.10 -2.44 -30.10
N PHE A 224 0.09 -3.31 -29.11
CA PHE A 224 -1.02 -3.86 -28.32
C PHE A 224 -1.79 -2.77 -27.58
N ALA A 225 -1.11 -1.82 -26.94
CA ALA A 225 -1.75 -0.69 -26.27
C ALA A 225 -2.46 0.25 -27.28
N VAL A 226 -1.89 0.43 -28.46
CA VAL A 226 -2.49 1.22 -29.57
C VAL A 226 -3.76 0.55 -30.09
N GLU A 227 -3.75 -0.74 -30.34
CA GLU A 227 -4.92 -1.48 -30.83
C GLU A 227 -6.08 -1.45 -29.85
N ILE A 228 -5.80 -1.48 -28.51
CA ILE A 228 -6.84 -1.37 -27.48
C ILE A 228 -7.53 -0.01 -27.54
N VAL A 229 -6.80 1.10 -27.55
CA VAL A 229 -7.43 2.43 -27.57
C VAL A 229 -8.20 2.65 -28.86
N GLN A 230 -7.66 2.23 -30.01
CA GLN A 230 -8.35 2.32 -31.30
C GLN A 230 -9.63 1.48 -31.34
N ALA A 231 -9.63 0.28 -30.77
CA ALA A 231 -10.81 -0.56 -30.67
C ALA A 231 -11.89 0.07 -29.76
N ILE A 232 -11.50 0.65 -28.64
CA ILE A 232 -12.43 1.37 -27.77
C ILE A 232 -13.03 2.58 -28.50
N LYS A 233 -12.20 3.40 -29.17
CA LYS A 233 -12.66 4.57 -29.93
C LYS A 233 -13.59 4.18 -31.09
N ARG A 234 -13.33 3.07 -31.75
CA ARG A 234 -14.20 2.54 -32.82
C ARG A 234 -15.61 2.20 -32.30
N GLU A 235 -15.71 1.57 -31.13
CA GLU A 235 -17.01 1.14 -30.55
C GLU A 235 -17.72 2.24 -29.75
N CYS A 236 -16.99 3.12 -29.11
CA CYS A 236 -17.55 4.14 -28.23
C CYS A 236 -17.62 5.54 -28.83
N GLY A 237 -16.98 5.76 -29.99
CA GLY A 237 -16.83 7.07 -30.63
C GLY A 237 -15.55 7.78 -30.18
N GLN A 238 -15.06 8.69 -31.04
CA GLN A 238 -13.78 9.39 -30.84
C GLN A 238 -13.79 10.30 -29.60
N ASP A 239 -14.94 10.81 -29.21
CA ASP A 239 -15.10 11.73 -28.08
C ASP A 239 -15.16 11.02 -26.72
N PHE A 240 -15.30 9.68 -26.69
CA PHE A 240 -15.35 8.92 -25.44
C PHE A 240 -13.97 8.85 -24.81
N PRO A 241 -13.74 9.39 -23.59
CA PRO A 241 -12.41 9.49 -23.00
C PRO A 241 -11.78 8.12 -22.72
N VAL A 242 -10.51 7.98 -23.09
CA VAL A 242 -9.69 6.82 -22.74
C VAL A 242 -8.39 7.30 -22.10
N SER A 243 -8.26 7.03 -20.80
CA SER A 243 -7.04 7.27 -20.04
C SER A 243 -6.09 6.08 -20.13
N LEU A 244 -4.80 6.32 -19.94
CA LEU A 244 -3.79 5.29 -19.80
C LEU A 244 -3.08 5.40 -18.45
N ARG A 245 -3.02 4.30 -17.70
CA ARG A 245 -2.11 4.20 -16.58
C ARG A 245 -0.69 3.96 -17.11
N TYR A 246 0.25 4.87 -16.77
CA TYR A 246 1.53 4.98 -17.45
C TYR A 246 2.70 5.12 -16.47
N SER A 247 3.72 4.25 -16.59
CA SER A 247 5.01 4.43 -15.91
C SER A 247 5.96 5.25 -16.80
N VAL A 248 6.41 6.40 -16.30
CA VAL A 248 7.35 7.25 -17.03
C VAL A 248 8.69 6.55 -17.18
N GLN A 249 9.25 6.05 -16.09
CA GLN A 249 10.46 5.24 -16.09
C GLN A 249 10.23 3.93 -15.34
N SER A 250 10.89 2.86 -15.80
CA SER A 250 10.79 1.56 -15.13
C SER A 250 11.54 1.51 -13.80
N LYS A 251 12.60 2.30 -13.65
CA LYS A 251 13.46 2.36 -12.47
C LYS A 251 14.07 1.00 -12.11
N VAL A 252 14.49 0.24 -13.13
CA VAL A 252 15.03 -1.13 -13.03
C VAL A 252 16.46 -1.17 -13.53
N LYS A 253 17.39 -1.59 -12.69
CA LYS A 253 18.84 -1.69 -13.02
C LYS A 253 19.29 -3.11 -13.33
N ASP A 254 18.52 -4.11 -12.91
CA ASP A 254 18.76 -5.52 -13.23
C ASP A 254 17.44 -6.30 -13.06
N PHE A 255 17.40 -7.53 -13.55
CA PHE A 255 16.24 -8.39 -13.43
C PHE A 255 15.83 -8.58 -11.97
N ARG A 256 14.61 -8.13 -11.61
CA ARG A 256 14.07 -8.09 -10.24
C ARG A 256 14.76 -7.12 -9.27
N VAL A 257 15.58 -6.20 -9.76
CA VAL A 257 16.29 -5.23 -8.91
C VAL A 257 15.96 -3.81 -9.34
N GLY A 258 15.34 -3.04 -8.44
CA GLY A 258 15.00 -1.65 -8.64
C GLY A 258 16.19 -0.71 -8.35
N ALA A 259 16.16 0.49 -8.93
CA ALA A 259 17.05 1.58 -8.61
C ALA A 259 16.47 2.46 -7.48
N LEU A 260 17.31 2.85 -6.53
CA LEU A 260 16.92 3.73 -5.43
C LEU A 260 16.82 5.21 -5.88
N PRO A 261 16.07 6.05 -5.15
CA PRO A 261 16.10 7.48 -5.38
C PRO A 261 17.52 8.05 -5.29
N GLY A 262 17.94 8.80 -6.32
CA GLY A 262 19.27 9.40 -6.38
C GLY A 262 20.42 8.44 -6.72
N GLU A 263 20.15 7.18 -7.01
CA GLU A 263 21.15 6.21 -7.45
C GLU A 263 21.49 6.43 -8.93
N GLU A 264 22.79 6.43 -9.26
CA GLU A 264 23.26 6.36 -10.64
C GLU A 264 23.23 4.90 -11.12
N TYR A 265 22.51 4.64 -12.22
CA TYR A 265 22.35 3.30 -12.77
C TYR A 265 22.09 3.33 -14.27
N THR A 266 22.20 2.18 -14.92
CA THR A 266 21.74 1.99 -16.30
C THR A 266 20.34 1.39 -16.28
N GLU A 267 19.36 2.10 -16.85
CA GLU A 267 17.98 1.62 -16.98
C GLU A 267 17.90 0.49 -18.02
N ILE A 268 17.37 -0.67 -17.64
CA ILE A 268 17.15 -1.81 -18.56
C ILE A 268 15.71 -1.87 -19.11
N GLY A 269 14.80 -1.10 -18.48
CA GLY A 269 13.41 -0.98 -18.89
C GLY A 269 13.17 0.25 -19.78
N ARG A 270 12.08 0.97 -19.51
CA ARG A 270 11.80 2.26 -20.16
C ARG A 270 12.58 3.36 -19.46
N ASP A 271 13.46 4.01 -20.21
CA ASP A 271 14.14 5.22 -19.80
C ASP A 271 13.33 6.48 -20.16
N LEU A 272 13.86 7.64 -19.80
CA LEU A 272 13.17 8.91 -20.03
C LEU A 272 13.06 9.22 -21.52
N ALA A 273 14.09 8.92 -22.32
CA ALA A 273 14.09 9.19 -23.77
C ALA A 273 13.07 8.33 -24.52
N GLU A 274 12.95 7.05 -24.21
CA GLU A 274 11.87 6.22 -24.77
C GLU A 274 10.50 6.72 -24.29
N SER A 275 10.41 7.18 -23.04
CA SER A 275 9.14 7.66 -22.46
C SER A 275 8.63 8.92 -23.14
N GLU A 276 9.50 9.86 -23.51
CA GLU A 276 9.14 11.07 -24.29
C GLU A 276 8.47 10.68 -25.62
N LYS A 277 9.10 9.79 -26.37
CA LYS A 277 8.55 9.26 -27.62
C LYS A 277 7.25 8.48 -27.39
N ALA A 278 7.19 7.64 -26.36
CA ALA A 278 6.04 6.81 -26.08
C ALA A 278 4.80 7.61 -25.65
N ALA A 279 4.96 8.61 -24.81
CA ALA A 279 3.85 9.45 -24.37
C ALA A 279 3.18 10.15 -25.55
N LYS A 280 3.99 10.75 -26.46
CA LYS A 280 3.47 11.39 -27.69
C LYS A 280 2.81 10.38 -28.63
N TYR A 281 3.45 9.21 -28.85
CA TYR A 281 2.93 8.16 -29.71
C TYR A 281 1.58 7.60 -29.22
N LEU A 282 1.43 7.45 -27.91
CA LEU A 282 0.18 6.96 -27.29
C LEU A 282 -0.92 8.03 -27.33
N GLN A 283 -0.58 9.31 -27.13
CA GLN A 283 -1.52 10.41 -27.36
C GLN A 283 -2.04 10.38 -28.80
N ASP A 284 -1.14 10.28 -29.79
CA ASP A 284 -1.49 10.31 -31.20
C ASP A 284 -2.31 9.07 -31.62
N ALA A 285 -2.18 7.97 -30.87
CA ALA A 285 -2.99 6.77 -31.05
C ALA A 285 -4.42 6.90 -30.53
N GLY A 286 -4.73 7.91 -29.69
CA GLY A 286 -6.06 8.24 -29.23
C GLY A 286 -6.29 8.19 -27.72
N TYR A 287 -5.25 8.09 -26.89
CA TYR A 287 -5.38 8.28 -25.44
C TYR A 287 -5.62 9.78 -25.11
N ASP A 288 -6.52 10.06 -24.17
CA ASP A 288 -6.96 11.41 -23.80
C ASP A 288 -6.37 11.89 -22.47
N MET A 289 -5.70 11.03 -21.71
CA MET A 289 -5.04 11.36 -20.43
C MET A 289 -3.96 10.34 -20.11
N LEU A 290 -2.87 10.79 -19.52
CA LEU A 290 -1.89 9.92 -18.84
C LEU A 290 -2.07 10.03 -17.32
N ASN A 291 -2.36 8.92 -16.65
CA ASN A 291 -2.32 8.81 -15.20
C ASN A 291 -0.97 8.18 -14.82
N ALA A 292 0.00 9.03 -14.45
CA ALA A 292 1.41 8.72 -14.51
C ALA A 292 2.09 8.61 -13.14
N ASP A 293 3.07 7.72 -13.07
CA ASP A 293 4.07 7.59 -12.00
C ASP A 293 5.32 6.88 -12.53
N ASN A 294 6.11 6.23 -11.69
CA ASN A 294 7.27 5.43 -12.06
C ASN A 294 7.18 4.00 -11.53
N GLY A 295 8.05 3.14 -12.05
CA GLY A 295 8.33 1.83 -11.50
C GLY A 295 7.62 0.67 -12.17
N THR A 296 8.10 -0.52 -11.83
CA THR A 296 7.54 -1.82 -12.20
C THR A 296 7.44 -2.71 -10.95
N TYR A 297 7.00 -3.96 -11.10
CA TYR A 297 7.09 -4.95 -10.02
C TYR A 297 8.53 -5.28 -9.60
N ASP A 298 9.53 -4.97 -10.44
CA ASP A 298 10.94 -5.16 -10.11
C ASP A 298 11.51 -3.99 -9.30
N SER A 299 10.86 -2.81 -9.37
CA SER A 299 11.15 -1.59 -8.61
C SER A 299 9.93 -1.05 -7.86
N TRP A 300 9.22 -1.93 -7.19
CA TRP A 300 7.84 -1.74 -6.76
C TRP A 300 7.62 -0.59 -5.77
N TYR A 301 8.65 -0.19 -5.03
CA TYR A 301 8.59 0.96 -4.14
C TYR A 301 8.47 2.32 -4.88
N TRP A 302 8.67 2.38 -6.19
CA TRP A 302 8.37 3.57 -6.99
C TRP A 302 6.88 3.69 -7.32
N ALA A 303 6.26 2.61 -7.77
CA ALA A 303 4.82 2.59 -8.06
C ALA A 303 3.97 2.65 -6.80
N HIS A 304 4.47 2.10 -5.69
CA HIS A 304 3.80 2.04 -4.39
C HIS A 304 4.70 2.58 -3.28
N PRO A 305 4.99 3.91 -3.25
CA PRO A 305 6.01 4.46 -2.39
C PRO A 305 5.74 4.21 -0.91
N PRO A 306 6.63 3.47 -0.19
CA PRO A 306 6.58 3.33 1.27
C PRO A 306 7.04 4.62 1.96
N MET A 307 7.05 4.59 3.31
CA MET A 307 7.48 5.74 4.11
C MET A 307 8.94 6.16 3.87
N TYR A 308 9.78 5.27 3.40
CA TYR A 308 11.20 5.52 3.10
C TYR A 308 11.42 6.31 1.81
N MET A 309 10.48 6.27 0.87
CA MET A 309 10.55 7.03 -0.38
C MET A 309 10.30 8.51 -0.12
N PRO A 310 10.92 9.43 -0.88
CA PRO A 310 10.63 10.86 -0.81
C PRO A 310 9.14 11.16 -1.03
N LYS A 311 8.65 12.24 -0.43
CA LYS A 311 7.35 12.82 -0.82
C LYS A 311 7.43 13.31 -2.25
N ASN A 312 6.31 13.24 -2.98
CA ASN A 312 6.21 13.68 -4.37
C ASN A 312 7.23 13.02 -5.31
N CYS A 313 7.66 11.79 -5.00
CA CYS A 313 8.81 11.12 -5.61
C CYS A 313 8.75 10.95 -7.13
N ASN A 314 7.57 11.05 -7.73
CA ASN A 314 7.38 10.88 -9.17
C ASN A 314 7.16 12.22 -9.90
N LEU A 315 7.06 13.37 -9.18
CA LEU A 315 6.65 14.63 -9.75
C LEU A 315 7.60 15.14 -10.84
N GLU A 316 8.89 15.05 -10.61
CA GLU A 316 9.92 15.54 -11.56
C GLU A 316 9.80 14.84 -12.92
N ASP A 317 9.78 13.50 -12.92
CA ASP A 317 9.68 12.69 -14.13
C ASP A 317 8.34 12.89 -14.84
N VAL A 318 7.23 12.96 -14.10
CA VAL A 318 5.90 13.17 -14.67
C VAL A 318 5.75 14.57 -15.26
N ALA A 319 6.27 15.58 -14.57
CA ALA A 319 6.29 16.96 -15.07
C ALA A 319 7.18 17.10 -16.32
N HIS A 320 8.24 16.30 -16.41
CA HIS A 320 9.05 16.23 -17.62
C HIS A 320 8.22 15.74 -18.82
N ILE A 321 7.50 14.63 -18.66
CA ILE A 321 6.67 14.05 -19.72
C ILE A 321 5.53 14.97 -20.14
N LYS A 322 4.96 15.76 -19.23
CA LYS A 322 3.93 16.75 -19.56
C LYS A 322 4.36 17.70 -20.68
N LYS A 323 5.65 17.97 -20.84
CA LYS A 323 6.18 18.86 -21.89
C LYS A 323 6.08 18.29 -23.31
N PHE A 324 5.87 16.98 -23.45
CA PHE A 324 5.84 16.24 -24.73
C PHE A 324 4.43 15.88 -25.20
N VAL A 325 3.41 16.19 -24.36
CA VAL A 325 2.01 15.85 -24.67
C VAL A 325 1.10 17.06 -24.45
N ASP A 326 0.03 17.12 -25.25
CA ASP A 326 -1.02 18.15 -25.13
C ASP A 326 -2.17 17.67 -24.23
N ILE A 327 -2.34 16.34 -24.08
CA ILE A 327 -3.36 15.75 -23.22
C ILE A 327 -3.03 15.97 -21.73
N PRO A 328 -4.06 15.97 -20.86
CA PRO A 328 -3.87 16.05 -19.43
C PRO A 328 -2.95 14.95 -18.87
N VAL A 329 -2.14 15.33 -17.87
CA VAL A 329 -1.26 14.43 -17.13
C VAL A 329 -1.55 14.53 -15.64
N VAL A 330 -1.88 13.39 -15.02
CA VAL A 330 -2.07 13.25 -13.58
C VAL A 330 -0.83 12.63 -12.98
N CYS A 331 -0.30 13.21 -11.90
CA CYS A 331 0.84 12.68 -11.17
C CYS A 331 0.40 11.95 -9.89
N ALA A 332 0.83 10.71 -9.72
CA ALA A 332 0.67 9.94 -8.49
C ALA A 332 2.02 9.57 -7.85
N GLY A 333 2.04 9.33 -6.52
CA GLY A 333 3.25 8.93 -5.79
C GLY A 333 3.57 9.80 -4.58
N ARG A 334 2.95 9.57 -3.44
CA ARG A 334 3.09 10.36 -2.20
C ARG A 334 2.90 11.86 -2.41
N MET A 335 2.02 12.24 -3.33
CA MET A 335 1.73 13.65 -3.60
C MET A 335 1.14 14.33 -2.35
N GLU A 336 1.76 15.45 -1.96
CA GLU A 336 1.26 16.31 -0.89
C GLU A 336 0.38 17.41 -1.51
N PRO A 337 -0.71 17.82 -0.87
CA PRO A 337 -1.67 18.77 -1.47
C PRO A 337 -1.09 20.14 -1.80
N ASP A 338 -0.17 20.66 -0.99
CA ASP A 338 0.50 21.94 -1.21
C ASP A 338 1.40 21.90 -2.46
N VAL A 339 2.30 20.91 -2.54
CA VAL A 339 3.17 20.72 -3.71
C VAL A 339 2.35 20.41 -4.96
N GLY A 340 1.27 19.62 -4.82
CA GLY A 340 0.34 19.36 -5.91
C GLY A 340 -0.35 20.62 -6.44
N ALA A 341 -0.78 21.51 -5.55
CA ALA A 341 -1.39 22.79 -5.92
C ALA A 341 -0.39 23.69 -6.67
N GLU A 342 0.84 23.80 -6.18
CA GLU A 342 1.92 24.55 -6.83
C GLU A 342 2.23 23.98 -8.22
N ALA A 343 2.34 22.66 -8.36
CA ALA A 343 2.62 21.99 -9.63
C ALA A 343 1.50 22.21 -10.66
N VAL A 344 0.24 22.18 -10.23
CA VAL A 344 -0.93 22.50 -11.09
C VAL A 344 -0.91 23.97 -11.49
N ALA A 345 -0.68 24.89 -10.56
CA ALA A 345 -0.62 26.31 -10.85
C ALA A 345 0.52 26.67 -11.84
N ALA A 346 1.63 25.96 -11.76
CA ALA A 346 2.78 26.12 -12.65
C ALA A 346 2.61 25.40 -14.01
N GLY A 347 1.52 24.66 -14.22
CA GLY A 347 1.29 23.88 -15.45
C GLY A 347 2.23 22.69 -15.61
N MET A 348 2.86 22.23 -14.51
CA MET A 348 3.74 21.06 -14.51
C MET A 348 2.95 19.76 -14.64
N ILE A 349 1.74 19.73 -14.10
CA ILE A 349 0.76 18.63 -14.18
C ILE A 349 -0.64 19.22 -14.26
N ASP A 350 -1.62 18.43 -14.70
CA ASP A 350 -3.02 18.86 -14.78
C ASP A 350 -3.87 18.36 -13.62
N GLY A 351 -3.46 17.28 -12.96
CA GLY A 351 -4.18 16.73 -11.83
C GLY A 351 -3.27 16.01 -10.83
N VAL A 352 -3.74 15.92 -9.58
CA VAL A 352 -3.06 15.29 -8.46
C VAL A 352 -3.70 13.95 -8.18
N GLY A 353 -2.95 12.87 -8.41
CA GLY A 353 -3.35 11.50 -8.17
C GLY A 353 -3.13 11.11 -6.71
N VAL A 354 -4.21 10.79 -6.02
CA VAL A 354 -4.19 10.36 -4.62
C VAL A 354 -4.93 9.03 -4.49
N ALA A 355 -4.37 8.08 -3.78
CA ALA A 355 -5.00 6.77 -3.56
C ALA A 355 -5.18 6.46 -2.07
N ARG A 356 -4.09 6.13 -1.40
CA ARG A 356 -4.11 5.60 -0.01
C ARG A 356 -4.66 6.57 1.04
N GLN A 357 -4.54 7.89 0.83
CA GLN A 357 -5.14 8.90 1.72
C GLN A 357 -6.67 8.78 1.75
N PHE A 358 -7.31 8.40 0.65
CA PHE A 358 -8.74 8.12 0.61
C PHE A 358 -9.16 6.87 1.40
N LEU A 359 -8.24 5.95 1.66
CA LEU A 359 -8.50 4.81 2.54
C LEU A 359 -8.46 5.22 4.01
N SER A 360 -7.52 6.09 4.40
CA SER A 360 -7.36 6.52 5.79
C SER A 360 -8.43 7.53 6.20
N ASP A 361 -8.79 8.46 5.33
CA ASP A 361 -9.78 9.51 5.60
C ASP A 361 -10.68 9.78 4.38
N PRO A 362 -11.96 9.38 4.40
CA PRO A 362 -12.88 9.65 3.30
C PRO A 362 -13.21 11.13 3.11
N HIS A 363 -13.04 11.95 4.15
CA HIS A 363 -13.45 13.35 4.19
C HIS A 363 -12.27 14.32 4.02
N TRP A 364 -11.07 13.85 3.66
CA TRP A 364 -9.88 14.67 3.68
C TRP A 364 -9.96 15.90 2.75
N ILE A 365 -10.64 15.79 1.58
CA ILE A 365 -10.85 16.94 0.67
C ILE A 365 -11.79 17.95 1.31
N THR A 366 -12.88 17.50 1.92
CA THR A 366 -13.82 18.39 2.62
C THR A 366 -13.12 19.12 3.77
N LYS A 367 -12.28 18.41 4.52
CA LYS A 367 -11.46 19.01 5.60
C LYS A 367 -10.46 20.02 5.05
N LEU A 368 -9.86 19.76 3.89
CA LEU A 368 -8.98 20.72 3.20
C LEU A 368 -9.74 21.99 2.80
N LEU A 369 -10.94 21.83 2.23
CA LEU A 369 -11.82 22.97 1.86
C LEU A 369 -12.27 23.79 3.07
N GLU A 370 -12.48 23.15 4.21
CA GLU A 370 -12.94 23.77 5.46
C GLU A 370 -11.80 24.31 6.34
N ASP A 371 -10.55 24.26 5.85
CA ASP A 371 -9.34 24.68 6.58
C ASP A 371 -9.10 23.92 7.90
N ARG A 372 -9.41 22.62 7.89
CA ARG A 372 -9.27 21.68 9.02
C ARG A 372 -8.22 20.61 8.72
N LEU A 373 -7.03 21.04 8.28
CA LEU A 373 -5.93 20.15 7.87
C LEU A 373 -5.51 19.18 8.97
N GLU A 374 -5.47 19.67 10.19
CA GLU A 374 -5.08 18.89 11.36
C GLU A 374 -6.09 17.80 11.74
N ASP A 375 -7.33 17.90 11.27
CA ASP A 375 -8.36 16.88 11.43
C ASP A 375 -8.23 15.73 10.43
N ILE A 376 -7.37 15.86 9.43
CA ILE A 376 -7.13 14.81 8.44
C ILE A 376 -6.36 13.66 9.09
N ARG A 377 -6.97 12.45 9.10
CA ARG A 377 -6.27 11.22 9.49
C ARG A 377 -5.26 10.85 8.41
N PRO A 378 -3.95 10.92 8.65
CA PRO A 378 -2.97 10.70 7.59
C PRO A 378 -2.85 9.23 7.18
N CYS A 379 -2.56 9.00 5.90
CA CYS A 379 -2.01 7.73 5.46
C CYS A 379 -0.53 7.66 5.86
N ILE A 380 -0.12 6.63 6.61
CA ILE A 380 1.26 6.45 7.08
C ILE A 380 2.14 5.62 6.13
N CYS A 381 1.70 5.35 4.92
CA CYS A 381 2.44 4.59 3.90
C CYS A 381 2.95 3.21 4.36
N CYS A 382 2.24 2.56 5.28
CA CYS A 382 2.61 1.26 5.87
C CYS A 382 2.29 0.05 4.98
N HIS A 383 1.39 0.18 4.02
CA HIS A 383 0.83 -0.87 3.16
C HIS A 383 0.15 -2.05 3.88
N ALA A 384 0.10 -2.06 5.21
CA ALA A 384 -0.33 -3.21 6.01
C ALA A 384 -1.83 -3.57 5.89
N GLY A 385 -2.69 -2.64 5.47
CA GLY A 385 -4.13 -2.87 5.28
C GLY A 385 -4.58 -2.79 3.82
N CYS A 386 -3.82 -2.15 2.94
CA CYS A 386 -4.15 -2.02 1.51
C CYS A 386 -3.45 -3.10 0.68
N PHE A 387 -2.22 -2.87 0.22
CA PHE A 387 -1.54 -3.82 -0.66
C PHE A 387 -1.27 -5.17 -0.02
N ASN A 388 -1.05 -5.21 1.28
CA ASN A 388 -0.84 -6.48 1.97
C ASN A 388 -2.08 -7.38 1.97
N PHE A 389 -3.30 -6.83 1.79
CA PHE A 389 -4.54 -7.61 1.64
C PHE A 389 -4.95 -7.82 0.20
N ALA A 390 -4.66 -6.88 -0.69
CA ALA A 390 -5.09 -6.95 -2.08
C ALA A 390 -4.18 -7.78 -2.97
N HIS A 391 -2.90 -7.96 -2.59
CA HIS A 391 -1.93 -8.65 -3.41
C HIS A 391 -1.04 -9.59 -2.58
N TYR A 392 -0.81 -10.81 -3.07
CA TYR A 392 0.27 -11.64 -2.57
C TYR A 392 1.61 -11.02 -2.92
N LYS A 393 2.52 -10.92 -1.95
CA LYS A 393 3.79 -10.20 -2.10
C LYS A 393 4.98 -10.95 -1.48
N GLY A 394 5.11 -12.22 -1.82
CA GLY A 394 6.22 -13.06 -1.39
C GLY A 394 5.98 -13.76 -0.05
N HIS A 395 7.01 -14.46 0.43
CA HIS A 395 6.94 -15.33 1.60
C HIS A 395 6.65 -14.64 2.94
N ALA A 396 6.90 -13.33 3.03
CA ALA A 396 6.64 -12.55 4.24
C ALA A 396 5.16 -12.18 4.43
N ASN A 397 4.29 -12.57 3.51
CA ASN A 397 2.86 -12.29 3.61
C ASN A 397 2.18 -13.32 4.51
N ASP A 398 1.60 -12.87 5.62
CA ASP A 398 0.90 -13.70 6.61
C ASP A 398 -0.60 -13.83 6.35
N GLN A 399 -1.04 -13.46 5.14
CA GLN A 399 -2.46 -13.50 4.79
C GLN A 399 -2.95 -14.95 4.64
N ASP A 400 -4.13 -15.19 5.18
CA ASP A 400 -4.93 -16.33 4.76
C ASP A 400 -5.30 -16.14 3.28
N PHE A 401 -5.29 -17.23 2.51
CA PHE A 401 -5.73 -17.21 1.11
C PHE A 401 -7.11 -16.56 0.93
N PHE A 402 -8.01 -16.73 1.89
CA PHE A 402 -9.33 -16.11 1.89
C PHE A 402 -9.30 -14.61 2.21
N ASP A 403 -8.31 -14.12 2.94
CA ASP A 403 -8.13 -12.69 3.20
C ASP A 403 -7.65 -11.93 1.96
N THR A 404 -6.91 -12.58 1.06
CA THR A 404 -6.44 -11.98 -0.20
C THR A 404 -7.54 -11.85 -1.26
N ARG A 405 -8.68 -12.49 -1.06
CA ARG A 405 -9.88 -12.42 -1.92
C ARG A 405 -10.79 -11.25 -1.59
N GLY A 406 -10.34 -10.34 -0.81
CA GLY A 406 -11.15 -9.22 -0.38
C GLY A 406 -10.71 -7.90 -0.97
N LEU A 407 -11.54 -6.91 -0.73
CA LEU A 407 -11.23 -5.53 -1.04
C LEU A 407 -10.05 -5.03 -0.18
N ALA A 408 -9.33 -4.05 -0.70
CA ALA A 408 -8.32 -3.34 0.06
C ALA A 408 -8.94 -2.69 1.31
N ARG A 409 -8.17 -2.68 2.40
CA ARG A 409 -8.56 -2.15 3.70
C ARG A 409 -7.51 -1.14 4.17
N CYS A 410 -7.72 -0.50 5.30
CA CYS A 410 -6.75 0.42 5.85
C CYS A 410 -6.31 0.00 7.26
N ALA A 411 -5.01 0.06 7.53
CA ALA A 411 -4.48 -0.25 8.85
C ALA A 411 -4.99 0.71 9.94
N VAL A 412 -5.10 2.00 9.60
CA VAL A 412 -5.50 3.06 10.53
C VAL A 412 -6.99 3.41 10.47
N ASN A 413 -7.74 2.85 9.52
CA ASN A 413 -9.18 3.04 9.38
C ASN A 413 -9.90 1.70 9.12
N PRO A 414 -10.35 0.98 10.15
CA PRO A 414 -11.01 -0.31 10.00
C PRO A 414 -12.32 -0.28 9.21
N GLU A 415 -13.02 0.87 9.14
CA GLU A 415 -14.28 1.00 8.41
C GLU A 415 -14.12 0.87 6.89
N THR A 416 -12.90 1.14 6.38
CA THR A 416 -12.61 1.11 4.95
C THR A 416 -12.88 -0.26 4.33
N MET A 417 -13.83 -0.31 3.38
CA MET A 417 -14.29 -1.54 2.71
C MET A 417 -14.80 -2.63 3.67
N GLN A 418 -15.20 -2.24 4.89
CA GLN A 418 -15.72 -3.13 5.93
C GLN A 418 -16.97 -2.55 6.63
N SER A 419 -17.78 -1.78 5.92
CA SER A 419 -18.93 -1.05 6.50
C SER A 419 -19.97 -1.96 7.16
N LYS A 420 -20.04 -3.24 6.78
CA LYS A 420 -20.92 -4.22 7.43
C LYS A 420 -20.38 -4.63 8.81
N LYS A 421 -19.08 -4.86 8.92
CA LYS A 421 -18.43 -5.32 10.16
C LYS A 421 -18.31 -4.20 11.17
N TYR A 422 -17.89 -3.01 10.73
CA TYR A 422 -17.51 -1.90 11.61
C TYR A 422 -18.47 -0.71 11.59
N ARG A 423 -19.72 -0.93 11.21
CA ARG A 423 -20.74 0.10 11.33
C ARG A 423 -21.02 0.42 12.81
N ILE A 424 -20.55 1.59 13.25
CA ILE A 424 -20.78 2.05 14.62
C ILE A 424 -22.28 2.28 14.84
N LYS A 425 -22.82 1.68 15.91
CA LYS A 425 -24.21 1.82 16.36
C LYS A 425 -24.19 2.08 17.87
N PRO A 426 -25.16 2.82 18.42
CA PRO A 426 -25.32 2.94 19.86
C PRO A 426 -25.37 1.54 20.51
N ALA A 427 -24.73 1.43 21.66
CA ALA A 427 -24.75 0.21 22.47
C ALA A 427 -26.16 -0.04 23.02
N ALA A 428 -26.57 -1.30 23.12
CA ALA A 428 -27.87 -1.66 23.66
C ALA A 428 -28.02 -1.25 25.16
N LYS A 429 -26.89 -1.24 25.88
CA LYS A 429 -26.81 -0.80 27.28
C LYS A 429 -25.58 0.05 27.48
N LYS A 430 -25.74 1.26 28.00
CA LYS A 430 -24.64 2.11 28.40
C LYS A 430 -23.88 1.48 29.58
N LYS A 431 -22.55 1.48 29.54
CA LYS A 431 -21.65 0.94 30.56
C LYS A 431 -20.58 1.95 30.93
N ASN A 432 -20.04 1.79 32.15
CA ASN A 432 -18.82 2.47 32.58
C ASN A 432 -17.62 1.59 32.21
N ILE A 433 -16.73 2.09 31.36
CA ILE A 433 -15.61 1.31 30.83
C ILE A 433 -14.29 1.96 31.21
N ALA A 434 -13.43 1.19 31.86
CA ALA A 434 -12.07 1.58 32.15
C ALA A 434 -11.14 1.08 31.03
N VAL A 435 -10.28 1.96 30.52
CA VAL A 435 -9.23 1.63 29.54
C VAL A 435 -7.88 1.83 30.22
N ILE A 436 -7.12 0.77 30.42
CA ILE A 436 -5.81 0.80 31.06
C ILE A 436 -4.73 0.85 29.99
N GLY A 437 -4.05 1.99 29.87
CA GLY A 437 -3.04 2.30 28.87
C GLY A 437 -3.55 3.24 27.77
N GLY A 438 -2.90 4.39 27.64
CA GLY A 438 -3.19 5.45 26.67
C GLY A 438 -2.40 5.35 25.37
N GLY A 439 -1.91 4.16 24.99
CA GLY A 439 -1.34 3.88 23.69
C GLY A 439 -2.40 3.88 22.57
N ILE A 440 -1.99 3.66 21.32
CA ILE A 440 -2.90 3.71 20.15
C ILE A 440 -4.09 2.75 20.32
N GLY A 441 -3.87 1.53 20.82
CA GLY A 441 -4.96 0.56 21.04
C GLY A 441 -5.97 1.03 22.08
N GLY A 442 -5.50 1.66 23.17
CA GLY A 442 -6.37 2.21 24.21
C GLY A 442 -7.15 3.43 23.71
N MET A 443 -6.50 4.36 23.02
CA MET A 443 -7.17 5.54 22.45
C MET A 443 -8.23 5.14 21.42
N GLU A 444 -7.91 4.20 20.53
CA GLU A 444 -8.84 3.73 19.50
C GLU A 444 -10.05 3.03 20.12
N ALA A 445 -9.83 2.13 21.09
CA ALA A 445 -10.92 1.48 21.83
C ALA A 445 -11.82 2.52 22.54
N ALA A 446 -11.21 3.48 23.21
CA ALA A 446 -11.94 4.53 23.93
C ALA A 446 -12.82 5.38 23.01
N MET A 447 -12.29 5.80 21.84
CA MET A 447 -13.07 6.58 20.88
C MET A 447 -14.25 5.78 20.30
N VAL A 448 -14.04 4.50 19.94
CA VAL A 448 -15.13 3.64 19.44
C VAL A 448 -16.20 3.44 20.51
N LEU A 449 -15.80 3.17 21.76
CA LEU A 449 -16.72 3.00 22.89
C LEU A 449 -17.52 4.27 23.19
N ALA A 450 -16.86 5.44 23.17
CA ALA A 450 -17.54 6.73 23.34
C ALA A 450 -18.56 7.01 22.21
N LYS A 451 -18.19 6.73 20.94
CA LYS A 451 -19.12 6.81 19.79
C LYS A 451 -20.33 5.88 19.93
N ARG A 452 -20.18 4.76 20.64
CA ARG A 452 -21.27 3.84 20.96
C ARG A 452 -22.12 4.27 22.17
N GLY A 453 -21.73 5.35 22.88
CA GLY A 453 -22.48 5.96 23.98
C GLY A 453 -22.07 5.49 25.37
N HIS A 454 -20.97 4.75 25.52
CA HIS A 454 -20.42 4.36 26.83
C HIS A 454 -19.77 5.54 27.55
N THR A 455 -19.69 5.46 28.88
CA THR A 455 -18.85 6.34 29.70
C THR A 455 -17.46 5.74 29.80
N VAL A 456 -16.45 6.46 29.32
CA VAL A 456 -15.09 5.91 29.14
C VAL A 456 -14.07 6.72 29.94
N THR A 457 -13.22 6.03 30.69
CA THR A 457 -12.08 6.61 31.40
C THR A 457 -10.79 5.89 30.96
N ILE A 458 -9.81 6.65 30.47
CA ILE A 458 -8.45 6.15 30.21
C ILE A 458 -7.57 6.41 31.42
N TYR A 459 -6.83 5.41 31.85
CA TYR A 459 -5.78 5.48 32.86
C TYR A 459 -4.43 5.26 32.18
N GLU A 460 -3.58 6.28 32.18
CA GLU A 460 -2.24 6.24 31.59
C GLU A 460 -1.19 6.55 32.66
N LYS A 461 -0.20 5.67 32.81
CA LYS A 461 0.85 5.81 33.83
C LYS A 461 1.83 6.95 33.56
N SER A 462 2.04 7.30 32.27
CA SER A 462 2.91 8.39 31.86
C SER A 462 2.19 9.75 31.86
N ASP A 463 2.96 10.80 31.63
CA ASP A 463 2.49 12.18 31.53
C ASP A 463 1.78 12.50 30.18
N ARG A 464 1.71 11.54 29.25
CA ARG A 464 1.21 11.78 27.88
C ARG A 464 0.65 10.52 27.23
N LEU A 465 -0.31 10.72 26.30
CA LEU A 465 -0.85 9.65 25.46
C LEU A 465 0.11 9.28 24.32
N GLY A 466 0.06 8.02 23.88
CA GLY A 466 0.79 7.51 22.72
C GLY A 466 1.53 6.20 22.97
N GLY A 467 1.92 5.92 24.23
CA GLY A 467 2.61 4.69 24.59
C GLY A 467 3.87 4.44 23.73
N VAL A 468 4.16 3.20 23.40
CA VAL A 468 5.32 2.82 22.56
C VAL A 468 5.31 3.41 21.16
N TYR A 469 4.15 3.89 20.68
CA TYR A 469 4.08 4.51 19.35
C TYR A 469 4.85 5.84 19.29
N ILE A 470 5.13 6.47 20.43
CA ILE A 470 6.02 7.63 20.52
C ILE A 470 7.42 7.25 19.99
N ALA A 471 7.99 6.15 20.48
CA ALA A 471 9.27 5.63 20.00
C ALA A 471 9.17 5.15 18.54
N ALA A 472 8.13 4.38 18.20
CA ALA A 472 7.94 3.85 16.85
C ALA A 472 7.80 4.95 15.77
N SER A 473 7.33 6.14 16.11
CA SER A 473 7.20 7.30 15.22
C SER A 473 8.43 8.23 15.21
N ALA A 474 9.44 7.96 16.03
CA ALA A 474 10.57 8.86 16.25
C ALA A 474 11.59 8.89 15.10
N PHE A 475 11.62 7.88 14.25
CA PHE A 475 12.49 7.84 13.07
C PHE A 475 12.33 9.07 12.18
N SER A 476 13.41 9.55 11.58
CA SER A 476 13.42 10.77 10.75
C SER A 476 12.44 10.67 9.57
N PHE A 477 12.33 9.53 8.94
CA PHE A 477 11.49 9.23 7.78
C PHE A 477 10.02 8.89 8.12
N LYS A 478 9.62 8.91 9.42
CA LYS A 478 8.25 8.59 9.87
C LYS A 478 7.43 9.84 10.21
N GLU A 479 7.51 10.87 9.38
CA GLU A 479 6.76 12.12 9.57
C GLU A 479 5.24 11.92 9.60
N LYS A 480 4.73 10.96 8.83
CA LYS A 480 3.28 10.64 8.81
C LYS A 480 2.83 9.86 10.04
N ASP A 481 3.72 9.07 10.66
CA ASP A 481 3.43 8.41 11.95
C ASP A 481 3.37 9.44 13.09
N ARG A 482 4.29 10.44 13.10
CA ARG A 482 4.21 11.57 14.03
C ARG A 482 2.92 12.39 13.84
N ALA A 483 2.53 12.63 12.59
CA ALA A 483 1.27 13.30 12.27
C ALA A 483 0.05 12.47 12.73
N LEU A 484 0.08 11.15 12.61
CA LEU A 484 -0.97 10.26 13.10
C LEU A 484 -1.06 10.30 14.64
N LEU A 485 0.08 10.29 15.34
CA LEU A 485 0.09 10.43 16.80
C LEU A 485 -0.49 11.77 17.26
N ALA A 486 -0.13 12.86 16.58
CA ALA A 486 -0.71 14.18 16.84
C ALA A 486 -2.21 14.21 16.58
N TRP A 487 -2.66 13.57 15.48
CA TRP A 487 -4.07 13.41 15.18
C TRP A 487 -4.81 12.65 16.29
N TYR A 488 -4.30 11.53 16.79
CA TYR A 488 -4.92 10.78 17.89
C TYR A 488 -5.07 11.62 19.16
N ARG A 489 -4.02 12.35 19.53
CA ARG A 489 -4.03 13.22 20.72
C ARG A 489 -5.07 14.34 20.63
N ARG A 490 -5.31 14.86 19.44
CA ARG A 490 -6.35 15.86 19.18
C ARG A 490 -7.72 15.23 19.05
N GLU A 491 -7.84 14.16 18.26
CA GLU A 491 -9.12 13.52 17.96
C GLU A 491 -9.82 13.05 19.24
N ILE A 492 -9.08 12.47 20.18
CA ILE A 492 -9.65 11.95 21.43
C ILE A 492 -10.32 13.04 22.28
N THR A 493 -9.89 14.30 22.20
CA THR A 493 -10.47 15.42 22.93
C THR A 493 -11.86 15.83 22.42
N LYS A 494 -12.25 15.37 21.24
CA LYS A 494 -13.57 15.65 20.65
C LYS A 494 -14.69 14.77 21.23
N TYR A 495 -14.34 13.79 22.05
CA TYR A 495 -15.28 12.84 22.64
C TYR A 495 -15.34 13.00 24.17
N PRO A 496 -16.47 12.65 24.80
CA PRO A 496 -16.62 12.72 26.26
C PRO A 496 -15.86 11.57 26.96
N ILE A 497 -14.53 11.59 26.81
CA ILE A 497 -13.60 10.61 27.40
C ILE A 497 -12.82 11.30 28.52
N THR A 498 -12.85 10.70 29.72
CA THR A 498 -11.99 11.15 30.81
C THR A 498 -10.60 10.56 30.66
N VAL A 499 -9.57 11.40 30.65
CA VAL A 499 -8.16 10.95 30.57
C VAL A 499 -7.47 11.27 31.91
N LYS A 500 -6.94 10.24 32.56
CA LYS A 500 -6.15 10.34 33.78
C LYS A 500 -4.70 9.98 33.49
N LEU A 501 -3.87 10.99 33.28
CA LEU A 501 -2.42 10.84 33.13
C LEU A 501 -1.75 10.66 34.51
N ASN A 502 -0.48 10.23 34.53
CA ASN A 502 0.31 9.93 35.71
C ASN A 502 -0.45 9.03 36.71
N THR A 503 -1.26 8.10 36.17
CA THR A 503 -2.13 7.22 36.94
C THR A 503 -1.88 5.77 36.57
N GLU A 504 -1.03 5.09 37.30
CA GLU A 504 -0.76 3.68 37.15
C GLU A 504 -1.84 2.85 37.84
N VAL A 505 -2.44 1.92 37.08
CA VAL A 505 -3.39 0.95 37.63
C VAL A 505 -2.64 -0.35 37.93
N THR A 506 -2.59 -0.71 39.19
CA THR A 506 -2.01 -1.97 39.68
C THR A 506 -3.07 -2.98 40.09
N ASP A 507 -4.25 -2.49 40.51
CA ASP A 507 -5.41 -3.32 40.88
C ASP A 507 -6.65 -2.94 40.03
N ILE A 508 -7.08 -3.90 39.19
CA ILE A 508 -8.28 -3.72 38.37
C ILE A 508 -9.57 -3.71 39.19
N ALA A 509 -9.63 -4.46 40.28
CA ALA A 509 -10.83 -4.55 41.10
C ALA A 509 -11.20 -3.20 41.77
N ALA A 510 -10.23 -2.31 41.95
CA ALA A 510 -10.46 -0.98 42.48
C ALA A 510 -11.15 -0.01 41.51
N LEU A 511 -11.26 -0.35 40.19
CA LEU A 511 -11.73 0.58 39.16
C LEU A 511 -13.26 0.68 39.05
N GLN A 512 -14.08 0.11 39.79
CA GLN A 512 -15.55 0.23 39.78
C GLN A 512 -16.13 0.38 38.34
N ALA A 513 -15.61 -0.41 37.40
CA ALA A 513 -16.03 -0.40 35.98
C ALA A 513 -16.84 -1.65 35.63
N ASP A 514 -17.83 -1.50 34.72
CA ASP A 514 -18.61 -2.63 34.21
C ASP A 514 -17.74 -3.53 33.31
N GLU A 515 -16.83 -2.90 32.54
CA GLU A 515 -15.91 -3.60 31.63
C GLU A 515 -14.52 -2.92 31.66
N VAL A 516 -13.47 -3.68 31.45
CA VAL A 516 -12.09 -3.19 31.45
C VAL A 516 -11.38 -3.58 30.17
N ILE A 517 -10.85 -2.58 29.47
CA ILE A 517 -9.96 -2.77 28.33
C ILE A 517 -8.51 -2.73 28.84
N VAL A 518 -7.75 -3.80 28.64
CA VAL A 518 -6.32 -3.86 29.00
C VAL A 518 -5.49 -3.60 27.75
N ALA A 519 -4.96 -2.37 27.65
CA ALA A 519 -4.15 -1.89 26.53
C ALA A 519 -2.71 -1.56 26.97
N THR A 520 -2.17 -2.31 27.92
CA THR A 520 -0.87 -2.08 28.57
C THR A 520 0.34 -2.39 27.67
N GLY A 521 0.11 -2.92 26.45
CA GLY A 521 1.14 -3.07 25.44
C GLY A 521 2.03 -4.28 25.63
N SER A 522 3.32 -4.11 25.41
CA SER A 522 4.35 -5.16 25.42
C SER A 522 5.64 -4.65 26.02
N THR A 523 6.50 -5.57 26.45
CA THR A 523 7.84 -5.29 26.95
C THR A 523 8.90 -5.85 25.99
N PRO A 524 10.07 -5.22 25.86
CA PRO A 524 11.18 -5.76 25.08
C PRO A 524 11.56 -7.18 25.56
N LYS A 525 12.00 -8.01 24.62
CA LYS A 525 12.63 -9.29 24.93
C LYS A 525 14.06 -9.06 25.36
N GLY A 526 14.41 -9.49 26.55
CA GLY A 526 15.82 -9.56 26.94
C GLY A 526 16.62 -10.55 26.08
N LEU A 527 17.92 -10.38 26.06
CA LEU A 527 18.86 -11.29 25.43
C LEU A 527 19.64 -12.02 26.54
N PRO A 528 19.49 -13.35 26.69
CA PRO A 528 20.16 -14.10 27.75
C PRO A 528 21.63 -14.43 27.37
N VAL A 529 22.45 -13.39 27.19
CA VAL A 529 23.90 -13.49 26.94
C VAL A 529 24.64 -12.65 27.95
N LYS A 530 25.87 -13.05 28.28
CA LYS A 530 26.75 -12.31 29.19
C LYS A 530 27.02 -10.92 28.61
N GLY A 531 27.00 -9.88 29.45
CA GLY A 531 27.23 -8.49 29.05
C GLY A 531 26.03 -7.78 28.40
N ALA A 532 24.83 -8.38 28.40
CA ALA A 532 23.64 -7.78 27.82
C ALA A 532 23.28 -6.39 28.44
N GLU A 533 23.74 -6.12 29.65
CA GLU A 533 23.60 -4.84 30.35
C GLU A 533 24.41 -3.69 29.70
N HIS A 534 25.39 -3.98 28.86
CA HIS A 534 26.16 -2.98 28.08
C HIS A 534 25.38 -2.50 26.85
N ALA A 535 24.32 -3.19 26.46
CA ALA A 535 23.57 -2.83 25.27
C ALA A 535 22.48 -1.79 25.58
N VAL A 536 22.14 -1.01 24.56
CA VAL A 536 21.02 -0.05 24.54
C VAL A 536 19.79 -0.74 24.02
N GLU A 537 18.65 -0.62 24.68
CA GLU A 537 17.40 -1.14 24.16
C GLU A 537 16.88 -0.24 23.02
N ALA A 538 16.26 -0.83 22.00
CA ALA A 538 15.79 -0.11 20.82
C ALA A 538 14.89 1.09 21.15
N ILE A 539 14.02 0.98 22.18
CA ILE A 539 13.12 2.08 22.58
C ILE A 539 13.93 3.21 23.22
N GLU A 540 14.89 2.92 24.08
CA GLU A 540 15.77 3.92 24.73
C GLU A 540 16.55 4.73 23.67
N PHE A 541 17.08 4.06 22.65
CA PHE A 541 17.71 4.72 21.50
C PHE A 541 16.72 5.65 20.76
N LEU A 542 15.53 5.14 20.39
CA LEU A 542 14.55 5.89 19.63
C LEU A 542 13.99 7.09 20.40
N LEU A 543 13.85 6.98 21.72
CA LEU A 543 13.44 8.08 22.58
C LEU A 543 14.58 9.05 22.93
N LYS A 544 15.81 8.76 22.45
CA LYS A 544 17.05 9.52 22.77
C LYS A 544 17.35 9.57 24.27
N GLU A 545 16.98 8.54 25.00
CA GLU A 545 17.31 8.35 26.42
C GLU A 545 18.75 7.88 26.60
N LYS A 546 19.29 7.18 25.57
CA LYS A 546 20.69 6.76 25.47
C LYS A 546 21.24 7.09 24.11
N GLU A 547 22.40 7.71 24.06
CA GLU A 547 23.15 7.98 22.85
C GLU A 547 24.00 6.76 22.44
N VAL A 548 24.34 6.68 21.14
CA VAL A 548 25.20 5.64 20.58
C VAL A 548 26.36 6.25 19.82
N GLY A 549 27.49 5.54 19.79
CA GLY A 549 28.71 5.95 19.09
C GLY A 549 28.59 5.90 17.55
N GLU A 550 29.75 5.93 16.87
CA GLU A 550 29.81 6.00 15.40
C GLU A 550 29.58 4.63 14.76
N THR A 551 30.17 3.57 15.28
CA THR A 551 29.97 2.19 14.82
C THR A 551 29.01 1.48 15.78
N VAL A 552 27.86 1.03 15.25
CA VAL A 552 26.79 0.48 16.07
C VAL A 552 26.45 -0.94 15.63
N ALA A 553 26.65 -1.91 16.52
CA ALA A 553 26.19 -3.28 16.31
C ALA A 553 24.71 -3.39 16.67
N ILE A 554 23.88 -3.94 15.78
CA ILE A 554 22.44 -4.13 15.98
C ILE A 554 22.15 -5.62 16.06
N ILE A 555 21.69 -6.09 17.21
CA ILE A 555 21.29 -7.49 17.40
C ILE A 555 19.80 -7.64 17.06
N GLY A 556 19.53 -8.16 15.88
CA GLY A 556 18.18 -8.38 15.33
C GLY A 556 18.12 -8.25 13.81
N GLY A 557 17.13 -8.88 13.19
CA GLY A 557 16.89 -8.83 11.74
C GLY A 557 15.42 -8.55 11.37
N GLY A 558 14.61 -8.12 12.35
CA GLY A 558 13.22 -7.72 12.13
C GLY A 558 13.12 -6.32 11.52
N LEU A 559 11.88 -5.89 11.20
CA LEU A 559 11.65 -4.58 10.59
C LEU A 559 12.24 -3.44 11.44
N THR A 560 12.01 -3.44 12.76
CA THR A 560 12.54 -2.39 13.66
C THR A 560 14.06 -2.32 13.63
N ALA A 561 14.75 -3.48 13.64
CA ALA A 561 16.22 -3.51 13.53
C ALA A 561 16.71 -2.92 12.21
N CYS A 562 16.05 -3.24 11.10
CA CYS A 562 16.35 -2.69 9.78
C CYS A 562 16.08 -1.18 9.70
N GLU A 563 14.98 -0.71 10.29
CA GLU A 563 14.67 0.72 10.36
C GLU A 563 15.69 1.47 11.23
N ILE A 564 16.19 0.87 12.32
CA ILE A 564 17.29 1.44 13.13
C ILE A 564 18.58 1.50 12.32
N ALA A 565 18.93 0.44 11.60
CA ALA A 565 20.11 0.44 10.73
C ALA A 565 20.02 1.52 9.63
N TYR A 566 18.83 1.68 9.03
CA TYR A 566 18.57 2.72 8.05
C TYR A 566 18.68 4.12 8.66
N GLU A 567 18.08 4.36 9.83
CA GLU A 567 18.18 5.64 10.55
C GLU A 567 19.62 6.00 10.92
N LEU A 568 20.39 5.05 11.45
CA LEU A 568 21.82 5.25 11.79
C LEU A 568 22.63 5.61 10.56
N TYR A 569 22.40 4.92 9.43
CA TYR A 569 23.05 5.26 8.17
C TYR A 569 22.71 6.68 7.70
N LEU A 570 21.43 7.09 7.79
CA LEU A 570 21.01 8.47 7.46
C LEU A 570 21.65 9.52 8.37
N GLN A 571 22.03 9.15 9.61
CA GLN A 571 22.77 10.00 10.55
C GLN A 571 24.28 10.02 10.28
N GLY A 572 24.77 9.32 9.25
CA GLY A 572 26.20 9.21 8.92
C GLY A 572 26.97 8.20 9.76
N LYS A 573 26.28 7.38 10.58
CA LYS A 573 26.88 6.34 11.40
C LYS A 573 27.05 5.03 10.62
N THR A 574 27.82 4.11 11.18
CA THR A 574 28.13 2.80 10.57
C THR A 574 27.37 1.68 11.29
N PRO A 575 26.19 1.26 10.81
CA PRO A 575 25.46 0.12 11.36
C PRO A 575 26.08 -1.21 10.91
N VAL A 576 26.16 -2.17 11.85
CA VAL A 576 26.54 -3.57 11.61
C VAL A 576 25.43 -4.46 12.16
N MET A 577 24.72 -5.17 11.32
CA MET A 577 23.59 -6.02 11.75
C MET A 577 24.05 -7.45 12.05
N ILE A 578 23.62 -8.00 13.18
CA ILE A 578 23.85 -9.39 13.58
C ILE A 578 22.50 -10.11 13.52
N VAL A 579 22.33 -10.95 12.50
CA VAL A 579 21.06 -11.56 12.12
C VAL A 579 21.13 -13.08 12.22
N ARG A 580 20.31 -13.67 13.08
CA ARG A 580 20.29 -15.11 13.31
C ARG A 580 19.77 -15.94 12.11
N LYS A 581 18.98 -15.30 11.23
CA LYS A 581 18.39 -15.93 10.03
C LYS A 581 19.26 -15.67 8.79
N ASP A 582 18.91 -16.33 7.72
CA ASP A 582 19.52 -16.20 6.39
C ASP A 582 19.08 -14.95 5.62
N ASP A 583 18.08 -14.22 6.13
CA ASP A 583 17.60 -12.97 5.55
C ASP A 583 17.05 -12.04 6.65
N VAL A 584 16.94 -10.75 6.31
CA VAL A 584 16.29 -9.71 7.12
C VAL A 584 14.80 -9.63 6.80
N ILE A 585 14.02 -9.05 7.72
CA ILE A 585 12.57 -8.81 7.58
C ILE A 585 11.80 -10.08 7.20
N THR A 586 12.17 -11.21 7.79
CA THR A 586 11.45 -12.48 7.62
C THR A 586 10.14 -12.55 8.43
N THR A 587 9.79 -11.46 9.11
CA THR A 587 8.52 -11.33 9.85
C THR A 587 7.36 -11.22 8.87
N ARG A 588 6.32 -12.00 9.09
CA ARG A 588 5.10 -11.93 8.30
C ARG A 588 4.41 -10.58 8.44
N GLY A 589 3.66 -10.17 7.42
CA GLY A 589 2.83 -8.96 7.44
C GLY A 589 3.54 -7.67 7.01
N VAL A 590 4.77 -7.74 6.54
CA VAL A 590 5.48 -6.61 5.93
C VAL A 590 5.32 -6.67 4.41
N CYS A 591 4.76 -5.59 3.83
CA CYS A 591 4.60 -5.50 2.38
C CYS A 591 5.96 -5.46 1.66
N LEU A 592 6.05 -6.12 0.50
CA LEU A 592 7.27 -6.16 -0.30
C LEU A 592 7.78 -4.75 -0.68
N ALA A 593 6.90 -3.78 -0.94
CA ALA A 593 7.33 -2.40 -1.21
C ALA A 593 8.20 -1.81 -0.09
N ASN A 594 7.89 -2.17 1.17
CA ASN A 594 8.66 -1.74 2.33
C ASN A 594 9.94 -2.57 2.50
N SER A 595 9.83 -3.89 2.40
CA SER A 595 10.98 -4.78 2.66
C SER A 595 12.01 -4.78 1.53
N SER A 596 11.58 -4.65 0.26
CA SER A 596 12.52 -4.58 -0.87
C SER A 596 13.30 -3.28 -0.88
N TYR A 597 12.66 -2.14 -0.55
CA TYR A 597 13.38 -0.87 -0.42
C TYR A 597 14.56 -0.98 0.55
N LEU A 598 14.31 -1.51 1.75
CA LEU A 598 15.37 -1.62 2.77
C LEU A 598 16.48 -2.60 2.35
N ARG A 599 16.10 -3.74 1.73
CA ARG A 599 17.12 -4.68 1.20
C ARG A 599 17.97 -4.06 0.10
N ASP A 600 17.34 -3.40 -0.87
CA ASP A 600 18.04 -2.72 -1.97
C ASP A 600 18.92 -1.59 -1.44
N PHE A 601 18.43 -0.85 -0.42
CA PHE A 601 19.22 0.19 0.25
C PHE A 601 20.46 -0.36 0.93
N PHE A 602 20.32 -1.45 1.70
CA PHE A 602 21.47 -2.05 2.40
C PHE A 602 22.49 -2.61 1.41
N ASN A 603 22.04 -3.23 0.34
CA ASN A 603 22.90 -3.76 -0.71
C ASN A 603 23.65 -2.63 -1.45
N ALA A 604 22.95 -1.59 -1.90
CA ALA A 604 23.54 -0.46 -2.63
C ALA A 604 24.56 0.31 -1.77
N ASN A 605 24.28 0.46 -0.48
CA ASN A 605 25.15 1.19 0.46
C ASN A 605 26.11 0.28 1.24
N ARG A 606 26.19 -1.00 0.87
CA ARG A 606 27.11 -1.98 1.48
C ARG A 606 27.03 -2.04 3.00
N VAL A 607 25.81 -1.89 3.56
CA VAL A 607 25.61 -2.05 5.00
C VAL A 607 25.98 -3.48 5.39
N LYS A 608 26.87 -3.61 6.39
CA LYS A 608 27.36 -4.92 6.83
C LYS A 608 26.26 -5.68 7.58
N ILE A 609 25.86 -6.84 7.06
CA ILE A 609 24.89 -7.74 7.68
C ILE A 609 25.52 -9.11 7.83
N LEU A 610 25.61 -9.58 9.07
CA LEU A 610 26.13 -10.91 9.42
C LEU A 610 24.92 -11.85 9.56
N TYR A 611 24.61 -12.55 8.47
CA TYR A 611 23.53 -13.54 8.44
C TYR A 611 23.92 -14.83 9.17
N GLU A 612 22.92 -15.62 9.59
CA GLU A 612 23.09 -16.89 10.26
C GLU A 612 24.08 -16.83 11.45
N THR A 613 24.12 -15.64 12.09
CA THR A 613 25.09 -15.28 13.14
C THR A 613 24.35 -14.93 14.42
N LYS A 614 24.79 -15.47 15.56
CA LYS A 614 24.20 -15.24 16.88
C LYS A 614 25.19 -14.61 17.85
N PRO A 615 24.74 -13.68 18.70
CA PRO A 615 25.58 -13.11 19.75
C PRO A 615 25.88 -14.17 20.82
N VAL A 616 27.08 -14.14 21.36
CA VAL A 616 27.60 -15.02 22.44
C VAL A 616 27.84 -14.20 23.70
N GLU A 617 28.53 -13.06 23.58
CA GLU A 617 28.83 -12.14 24.69
C GLU A 617 28.87 -10.70 24.17
N ILE A 618 28.37 -9.76 24.97
CA ILE A 618 28.40 -8.33 24.67
C ILE A 618 29.47 -7.66 25.55
N HIS A 619 30.32 -6.85 24.94
CA HIS A 619 31.40 -6.11 25.58
C HIS A 619 31.16 -4.60 25.43
N ALA A 620 31.91 -3.80 26.19
CA ALA A 620 31.85 -2.33 26.08
C ALA A 620 32.30 -1.81 24.70
N ASP A 621 33.06 -2.62 23.95
CA ASP A 621 33.68 -2.29 22.66
C ASP A 621 33.29 -3.27 21.53
N GLY A 622 32.12 -3.95 21.67
CA GLY A 622 31.63 -4.82 20.60
C GLY A 622 30.92 -6.07 21.06
N VAL A 623 30.73 -7.00 20.14
CA VAL A 623 29.97 -8.24 20.36
C VAL A 623 30.78 -9.45 19.90
N THR A 624 31.00 -10.42 20.77
CA THR A 624 31.45 -11.74 20.37
C THR A 624 30.30 -12.51 19.77
N VAL A 625 30.48 -13.00 18.54
CA VAL A 625 29.46 -13.72 17.77
C VAL A 625 29.94 -15.11 17.40
N CYS A 626 28.96 -15.99 17.08
CA CYS A 626 29.20 -17.31 16.52
C CYS A 626 28.39 -17.44 15.22
N ASP A 627 29.09 -17.72 14.12
CA ASP A 627 28.46 -17.92 12.79
C ASP A 627 27.88 -19.34 12.64
N LYS A 628 27.31 -19.62 11.47
CA LYS A 628 26.69 -20.92 11.14
C LYS A 628 27.68 -22.09 11.15
N ASP A 629 28.95 -21.82 10.87
CA ASP A 629 30.01 -22.81 10.78
C ASP A 629 30.66 -23.09 12.16
N GLY A 630 30.18 -22.37 13.21
CA GLY A 630 30.65 -22.51 14.58
C GLY A 630 31.87 -21.63 14.91
N ASN A 631 32.34 -20.79 13.99
CA ASN A 631 33.46 -19.91 14.25
C ASN A 631 33.00 -18.76 15.18
N THR A 632 33.84 -18.51 16.19
CA THR A 632 33.59 -17.43 17.16
C THR A 632 34.61 -16.31 16.92
N TYR A 633 34.11 -15.08 16.77
CA TYR A 633 34.92 -13.89 16.58
C TYR A 633 34.25 -12.64 17.15
N LYS A 634 35.01 -11.57 17.33
CA LYS A 634 34.50 -10.30 17.82
C LYS A 634 34.12 -9.35 16.69
N VAL A 635 32.96 -8.73 16.79
CA VAL A 635 32.52 -7.60 15.97
C VAL A 635 32.75 -6.34 16.77
N GLU A 636 33.74 -5.55 16.38
CA GLU A 636 34.07 -4.28 17.03
C GLU A 636 32.92 -3.26 16.79
N SER A 637 32.50 -2.53 17.84
CA SER A 637 31.52 -1.45 17.76
C SER A 637 31.57 -0.57 19.00
N ASP A 638 31.29 0.72 18.83
CA ASP A 638 31.21 1.69 19.94
C ASP A 638 29.98 1.53 20.80
N SER A 639 28.94 0.94 20.25
CA SER A 639 27.67 0.68 20.93
C SER A 639 26.98 -0.56 20.38
N VAL A 640 26.10 -1.14 21.19
CA VAL A 640 25.27 -2.28 20.81
C VAL A 640 23.79 -1.95 21.05
N ILE A 641 22.94 -2.14 20.05
CA ILE A 641 21.47 -1.99 20.19
C ILE A 641 20.80 -3.36 20.15
N LEU A 642 19.91 -3.62 21.12
CA LEU A 642 19.07 -4.79 21.15
C LEU A 642 17.73 -4.50 20.45
N SER A 643 17.44 -5.22 19.38
CA SER A 643 16.15 -5.20 18.68
C SER A 643 15.64 -6.62 18.45
N THR A 644 15.47 -7.36 19.56
CA THR A 644 15.20 -8.80 19.59
C THR A 644 13.71 -9.14 19.60
N GLY A 645 12.84 -8.14 19.56
CA GLY A 645 11.38 -8.25 19.59
C GLY A 645 10.77 -8.03 20.97
N TYR A 646 9.47 -8.35 21.10
CA TYR A 646 8.66 -8.00 22.27
C TYR A 646 7.87 -9.20 22.80
N ASN A 647 7.50 -9.13 24.08
CA ASN A 647 6.56 -10.04 24.73
C ASN A 647 5.30 -9.26 25.10
N SER A 648 4.12 -9.87 24.95
CA SER A 648 2.88 -9.29 25.45
C SER A 648 2.95 -9.11 26.98
N ALA A 649 2.50 -7.94 27.46
CA ALA A 649 2.51 -7.58 28.86
C ALA A 649 1.10 -7.14 29.36
N PRO A 650 0.11 -8.06 29.35
CA PRO A 650 -1.21 -7.73 29.88
C PRO A 650 -1.18 -7.62 31.40
N LEU A 651 -1.79 -6.57 31.94
CA LEU A 651 -1.99 -6.43 33.38
C LEU A 651 -2.88 -7.56 33.95
N ALA A 652 -3.81 -8.08 33.14
CA ALA A 652 -4.66 -9.20 33.49
C ALA A 652 -5.00 -10.05 32.28
N LYS A 653 -5.30 -11.33 32.53
CA LYS A 653 -5.77 -12.28 31.51
C LYS A 653 -7.20 -11.95 31.10
N LYS A 654 -7.55 -12.34 29.87
CA LYS A 654 -8.91 -12.22 29.34
C LYS A 654 -9.93 -12.93 30.25
N SER A 655 -11.04 -12.25 30.54
CA SER A 655 -12.19 -12.84 31.24
C SER A 655 -13.50 -12.32 30.62
N LYS A 656 -14.63 -12.58 31.29
CA LYS A 656 -15.95 -12.07 30.85
C LYS A 656 -16.00 -10.55 30.77
N HIS A 657 -15.32 -9.85 31.68
CA HIS A 657 -15.33 -8.37 31.83
C HIS A 657 -13.97 -7.71 31.63
N ILE A 658 -12.94 -8.48 31.27
CA ILE A 658 -11.58 -7.99 31.02
C ILE A 658 -11.15 -8.37 29.62
N HIS A 659 -10.78 -7.37 28.82
CA HIS A 659 -10.53 -7.49 27.40
C HIS A 659 -9.14 -6.96 27.04
N PRO A 660 -8.10 -7.80 26.96
CA PRO A 660 -6.80 -7.39 26.43
C PRO A 660 -6.91 -7.03 24.93
N VAL A 661 -6.29 -5.92 24.53
CA VAL A 661 -6.24 -5.46 23.13
C VAL A 661 -4.83 -5.07 22.71
N GLY A 662 -4.58 -5.11 21.41
CA GLY A 662 -3.29 -4.78 20.83
C GLY A 662 -2.17 -5.68 21.34
N ASN A 663 -0.98 -5.09 21.58
CA ASN A 663 0.19 -5.86 22.01
C ASN A 663 0.03 -6.46 23.44
N ALA A 664 -0.89 -5.99 24.24
CA ALA A 664 -1.23 -6.65 25.51
C ALA A 664 -1.90 -8.01 25.29
N ASN A 665 -2.58 -8.21 24.16
CA ASN A 665 -3.16 -9.49 23.79
C ASN A 665 -2.18 -10.33 22.95
N VAL A 666 -1.77 -9.79 21.80
CA VAL A 666 -0.81 -10.44 20.88
C VAL A 666 0.07 -9.36 20.26
N VAL A 667 1.39 -9.52 20.36
CA VAL A 667 2.34 -8.60 19.73
C VAL A 667 2.17 -8.62 18.21
N GLY A 668 2.03 -7.44 17.62
CA GLY A 668 1.82 -7.29 16.20
C GLY A 668 2.16 -5.89 15.70
N ASN A 669 1.66 -5.55 14.51
CA ASN A 669 1.82 -4.22 13.92
C ASN A 669 0.66 -3.28 14.27
N LEU A 670 0.74 -2.02 13.83
CA LEU A 670 -0.28 -1.00 14.12
C LEU A 670 -1.68 -1.41 13.63
N ARG A 671 -1.78 -2.09 12.47
CA ARG A 671 -3.06 -2.64 11.98
C ARG A 671 -3.69 -3.57 13.00
N SER A 672 -2.94 -4.56 13.48
CA SER A 672 -3.46 -5.55 14.42
C SER A 672 -3.88 -4.90 15.75
N VAL A 673 -3.16 -3.87 16.20
CA VAL A 673 -3.49 -3.11 17.41
C VAL A 673 -4.83 -2.39 17.24
N ILE A 674 -5.00 -1.62 16.17
CA ILE A 674 -6.21 -0.84 15.90
C ILE A 674 -7.42 -1.76 15.67
N TRP A 675 -7.27 -2.79 14.84
CA TRP A 675 -8.38 -3.69 14.50
C TRP A 675 -8.84 -4.52 15.70
N GLN A 676 -7.93 -4.98 16.57
CA GLN A 676 -8.32 -5.66 17.83
C GLN A 676 -9.10 -4.72 18.75
N ALA A 677 -8.70 -3.46 18.85
CA ALA A 677 -9.43 -2.45 19.65
C ALA A 677 -10.88 -2.29 19.14
N TRP A 678 -11.08 -2.21 17.81
CA TRP A 678 -12.40 -2.18 17.20
C TRP A 678 -13.18 -3.49 17.41
N ASP A 679 -12.56 -4.65 17.18
CA ASP A 679 -13.22 -5.95 17.35
C ASP A 679 -13.76 -6.17 18.77
N VAL A 680 -13.10 -5.62 19.77
CA VAL A 680 -13.57 -5.65 21.16
C VAL A 680 -14.62 -4.57 21.40
N ALA A 681 -14.33 -3.32 21.06
CA ALA A 681 -15.23 -2.20 21.33
C ALA A 681 -16.59 -2.32 20.65
N MET A 682 -16.64 -2.91 19.44
CA MET A 682 -17.89 -3.14 18.72
C MET A 682 -18.80 -4.20 19.35
N LYS A 683 -18.30 -5.02 20.26
CA LYS A 683 -19.08 -6.08 20.95
C LYS A 683 -19.63 -5.63 22.30
N LEU A 684 -19.07 -4.59 22.90
CA LEU A 684 -19.51 -4.05 24.20
C LEU A 684 -20.67 -3.08 24.05
#